data_c3fe719b2905ac5312175ec8428ddbb7
#
_entry.id   c3fe719b2905ac5312175ec8428ddbb7
#
_cell.length_a   1.000
_cell.length_b   1.000
_cell.length_c   1.000
_cell.angle_alpha   90.00
_cell.angle_beta   90.00
_cell.angle_gamma   90.00
#
_symmetry.space_group_name_H-M   'P 1'
#
loop_
_entity.id
_entity.type
_entity.pdbx_description
1 polymer ?
#
loop_
_entity_poly.entity_id
_entity_poly.type
_entity_poly.pdbx_seq_one_letter_code
_entity_poly.pdbx_strand_id
1 'polypeptide(L)'
;MEIQNNQSYDENQIQVLEGLEAVRKRPGMYIGSTGPKGLHHLVYEIVDNAIDEALAGYCTEILVEILPDNVIHVSDNGRGIPVGIHPKEGISAATVVYTILHAGGKFGGGGYKVAGGLHGVGASVVNALSEYLELHVFNGEHEYFQRFERGHYSEELKIIGDTDKTGTEVFFKADAEIFETIEYEYEILLKRLREQAFLNAGVKILLADRRNPDETVEDCLHYEGGIRSFVEYIHKTRSLEVIHPDVIYLKKESGNAIAEVAMQYNNSYNELILSFANNIHTVDGGTHETGFKNALTRVFNDYGHRHNLLKENDKLSGDDVREGLTAIISVKLTDCEFEGQTKGKLGNPEARPLVDSLVAESLNNYFEENPAIVRSIFDKAVSAQRAREAARKARELTRRKSVLESASLPGKLADCSEKGAEYTEIYIVEGDSAGGSAKSGRDRRFQAILPLWGKMLNVEKARLDKVYGNEKLMPVVTALGTGIGEDFDISKLRYGKVIIMADADVDGSHIRTLLLTFFFRFMRPLIDEGHVYLAQPPLFKLTRGKQVRYAYSDEERDEYIRELSGENNAKVDIQRYKGLGEMDPEQLWETTMDPERRIMIKVEMDDAASADEIFTILMGEKVEPRREFIEKNAKYVQNLDI
;
A
#
# COMPACT_ATOMS: atom_id res chain seq x y z
N MET A 1 3.84 -13.28 -45.40
CA MET A 1 3.31 -11.91 -45.52
C MET A 1 4.37 -10.97 -45.03
N GLU A 2 5.00 -10.27 -45.95
CA GLU A 2 6.01 -9.26 -45.66
C GLU A 2 5.32 -8.06 -45.01
N ILE A 3 5.65 -7.76 -43.74
CA ILE A 3 5.27 -6.50 -43.11
C ILE A 3 6.27 -5.46 -43.60
N GLN A 4 5.95 -4.77 -44.68
CA GLN A 4 6.58 -3.52 -45.06
C GLN A 4 6.09 -2.44 -44.08
N ASN A 5 6.83 -2.22 -42.99
CA ASN A 5 6.69 -1.01 -42.20
C ASN A 5 7.96 -0.17 -42.38
N ASN A 6 8.01 0.51 -43.54
CA ASN A 6 9.05 1.49 -43.86
C ASN A 6 8.51 2.89 -43.49
N GLN A 7 8.24 3.12 -42.20
CA GLN A 7 8.20 4.48 -41.67
C GLN A 7 9.61 4.79 -41.14
N SER A 8 10.35 5.59 -41.87
CA SER A 8 11.62 6.12 -41.41
C SER A 8 11.37 6.94 -40.17
N TYR A 9 12.03 6.55 -39.05
CA TYR A 9 12.05 7.37 -37.85
C TYR A 9 12.87 8.62 -38.14
N ASP A 10 12.18 9.75 -38.31
CA ASP A 10 12.78 11.05 -38.61
C ASP A 10 12.36 12.13 -37.62
N GLU A 11 12.94 13.32 -37.72
CA GLU A 11 12.69 14.47 -36.88
C GLU A 11 11.21 14.90 -36.83
N ASN A 12 10.40 14.60 -37.85
CA ASN A 12 8.98 14.94 -37.90
C ASN A 12 8.12 14.04 -36.97
N GLN A 13 8.66 12.92 -36.54
CA GLN A 13 7.99 12.01 -35.60
C GLN A 13 8.23 12.39 -34.11
N ILE A 14 9.14 13.33 -33.87
CA ILE A 14 9.40 13.87 -32.52
C ILE A 14 8.33 14.94 -32.24
N GLN A 15 7.34 14.57 -31.40
CA GLN A 15 6.30 15.48 -30.93
C GLN A 15 6.75 16.16 -29.63
N VAL A 16 6.74 17.48 -29.62
CA VAL A 16 6.92 18.28 -28.42
C VAL A 16 5.53 18.59 -27.86
N LEU A 17 5.26 18.13 -26.65
CA LEU A 17 4.02 18.43 -25.93
C LEU A 17 4.28 19.60 -24.99
N GLU A 18 3.51 20.65 -25.10
CA GLU A 18 3.64 21.84 -24.25
C GLU A 18 2.46 22.00 -23.30
N GLY A 19 2.73 22.56 -22.12
CA GLY A 19 1.72 22.93 -21.13
C GLY A 19 0.83 21.76 -20.69
N LEU A 20 -0.45 22.03 -20.47
CA LEU A 20 -1.43 21.09 -19.92
C LEU A 20 -1.86 20.00 -20.93
N GLU A 21 -1.60 20.18 -22.23
CA GLU A 21 -1.80 19.09 -23.21
C GLU A 21 -0.91 17.87 -22.93
N ALA A 22 0.31 18.09 -22.44
CA ALA A 22 1.21 17.02 -22.05
C ALA A 22 0.62 16.17 -20.94
N VAL A 23 -0.05 16.80 -19.95
CA VAL A 23 -0.73 16.13 -18.83
C VAL A 23 -1.87 15.26 -19.34
N ARG A 24 -2.73 15.80 -20.21
CA ARG A 24 -3.88 15.06 -20.77
C ARG A 24 -3.46 13.87 -21.63
N LYS A 25 -2.36 14.01 -22.40
CA LYS A 25 -1.84 12.92 -23.25
C LYS A 25 -1.09 11.83 -22.47
N ARG A 26 -0.50 12.17 -21.33
CA ARG A 26 0.31 11.27 -20.48
C ARG A 26 -0.02 11.41 -19.01
N PRO A 27 -1.28 11.22 -18.58
CA PRO A 27 -1.71 11.44 -17.19
C PRO A 27 -0.93 10.57 -16.20
N GLY A 28 -0.59 9.33 -16.57
CA GLY A 28 0.18 8.42 -15.72
C GLY A 28 1.53 8.95 -15.26
N MET A 29 2.15 9.91 -15.99
CA MET A 29 3.40 10.56 -15.56
C MET A 29 3.21 11.49 -14.34
N TYR A 30 1.99 11.99 -14.12
CA TYR A 30 1.67 12.97 -13.09
C TYR A 30 0.88 12.37 -11.93
N ILE A 31 -0.04 11.46 -12.20
CA ILE A 31 -0.94 10.85 -11.19
C ILE A 31 -0.75 9.32 -11.05
N GLY A 32 0.24 8.75 -11.73
CA GLY A 32 0.60 7.33 -11.65
C GLY A 32 -0.28 6.40 -12.47
N SER A 33 -1.59 6.60 -12.52
CA SER A 33 -2.54 5.77 -13.30
C SER A 33 -3.80 6.54 -13.65
N THR A 34 -4.63 6.01 -14.54
CA THR A 34 -5.98 6.52 -14.89
C THR A 34 -7.10 5.71 -14.26
N GLY A 35 -6.77 4.69 -13.48
CA GLY A 35 -7.71 3.92 -12.67
C GLY A 35 -8.09 4.61 -11.35
N PRO A 36 -8.75 3.90 -10.43
CA PRO A 36 -9.26 4.46 -9.17
C PRO A 36 -8.18 5.20 -8.35
N LYS A 37 -6.95 4.68 -8.31
CA LYS A 37 -5.83 5.30 -7.58
C LYS A 37 -5.50 6.70 -8.10
N GLY A 38 -5.38 6.87 -9.41
CA GLY A 38 -5.13 8.18 -10.02
C GLY A 38 -6.31 9.13 -9.88
N LEU A 39 -7.55 8.60 -9.91
CA LEU A 39 -8.74 9.41 -9.67
C LEU A 39 -8.73 10.05 -8.28
N HIS A 40 -8.50 9.25 -7.23
CA HIS A 40 -8.44 9.75 -5.85
C HIS A 40 -7.25 10.68 -5.63
N HIS A 41 -6.16 10.52 -6.40
CA HIS A 41 -4.99 11.40 -6.32
C HIS A 41 -5.32 12.86 -6.65
N LEU A 42 -6.31 13.12 -7.52
CA LEU A 42 -6.77 14.49 -7.79
C LEU A 42 -7.27 15.20 -6.52
N VAL A 43 -8.01 14.48 -5.67
CA VAL A 43 -8.49 15.02 -4.39
C VAL A 43 -7.30 15.33 -3.46
N TYR A 44 -6.33 14.42 -3.41
CA TYR A 44 -5.15 14.59 -2.55
C TYR A 44 -4.34 15.82 -2.93
N GLU A 45 -4.17 16.12 -4.23
CA GLU A 45 -3.41 17.30 -4.68
C GLU A 45 -4.07 18.62 -4.24
N ILE A 46 -5.40 18.71 -4.24
CA ILE A 46 -6.10 19.90 -3.75
C ILE A 46 -6.07 19.99 -2.22
N VAL A 47 -6.29 18.87 -1.53
CA VAL A 47 -6.22 18.83 -0.04
C VAL A 47 -4.81 19.13 0.45
N ASP A 48 -3.77 18.63 -0.21
CA ASP A 48 -2.37 18.88 0.16
C ASP A 48 -2.04 20.38 0.08
N ASN A 49 -2.68 21.15 -0.82
CA ASN A 49 -2.55 22.62 -0.83
C ASN A 49 -3.16 23.27 0.42
N ALA A 50 -4.33 22.81 0.87
CA ALA A 50 -4.94 23.27 2.11
C ALA A 50 -4.12 22.86 3.36
N ILE A 51 -3.54 21.68 3.35
CA ILE A 51 -2.61 21.19 4.39
C ILE A 51 -1.33 22.06 4.42
N ASP A 52 -0.81 22.50 3.28
CA ASP A 52 0.34 23.40 3.24
C ASP A 52 0.02 24.76 3.88
N GLU A 53 -1.21 25.28 3.71
CA GLU A 53 -1.69 26.46 4.46
C GLU A 53 -1.78 26.18 5.98
N ALA A 54 -2.18 24.97 6.37
CA ALA A 54 -2.21 24.58 7.77
C ALA A 54 -0.79 24.45 8.36
N LEU A 55 0.17 23.87 7.62
CA LEU A 55 1.58 23.83 8.00
C LEU A 55 2.21 25.21 8.14
N ALA A 56 1.75 26.18 7.34
CA ALA A 56 2.14 27.58 7.45
C ALA A 56 1.45 28.31 8.61
N GLY A 57 0.50 27.67 9.30
CA GLY A 57 -0.23 28.19 10.46
C GLY A 57 -1.44 29.08 10.12
N TYR A 58 -1.93 29.03 8.90
CA TYR A 58 -3.03 29.90 8.45
C TYR A 58 -4.36 29.16 8.24
N CYS A 59 -4.35 27.84 8.10
CA CYS A 59 -5.56 27.04 7.95
C CYS A 59 -5.78 26.15 9.18
N THR A 60 -7.03 26.09 9.64
CA THR A 60 -7.46 25.26 10.79
C THR A 60 -8.60 24.31 10.45
N GLU A 61 -9.30 24.54 9.34
CA GLU A 61 -10.46 23.74 8.93
C GLU A 61 -10.43 23.50 7.42
N ILE A 62 -10.61 22.24 7.04
CA ILE A 62 -10.68 21.79 5.66
C ILE A 62 -11.97 20.99 5.49
N LEU A 63 -12.74 21.31 4.46
CA LEU A 63 -13.94 20.56 4.06
C LEU A 63 -13.66 19.82 2.76
N VAL A 64 -14.04 18.57 2.69
CA VAL A 64 -14.00 17.73 1.47
C VAL A 64 -15.36 17.09 1.28
N GLU A 65 -16.01 17.32 0.16
CA GLU A 65 -17.32 16.76 -0.14
C GLU A 65 -17.34 16.04 -1.48
N ILE A 66 -17.99 14.90 -1.51
CA ILE A 66 -18.37 14.20 -2.75
C ILE A 66 -19.81 14.60 -3.04
N LEU A 67 -20.01 15.44 -4.03
CA LEU A 67 -21.31 15.97 -4.44
C LEU A 67 -21.98 15.07 -5.50
N PRO A 68 -23.29 15.27 -5.81
CA PRO A 68 -23.93 14.60 -6.92
C PRO A 68 -23.11 14.69 -8.21
N ASP A 69 -23.25 13.72 -9.10
CA ASP A 69 -22.49 13.57 -10.34
C ASP A 69 -20.97 13.39 -10.15
N ASN A 70 -20.54 12.95 -8.95
CA ASN A 70 -19.14 12.78 -8.56
C ASN A 70 -18.30 14.05 -8.71
N VAL A 71 -18.89 15.20 -8.43
CA VAL A 71 -18.17 16.46 -8.28
C VAL A 71 -17.49 16.48 -6.92
N ILE A 72 -16.22 16.84 -6.89
CA ILE A 72 -15.48 17.04 -5.64
C ILE A 72 -15.50 18.53 -5.29
N HIS A 73 -15.81 18.82 -4.04
CA HIS A 73 -15.66 20.13 -3.42
C HIS A 73 -14.61 20.06 -2.31
N VAL A 74 -13.62 20.93 -2.36
CA VAL A 74 -12.62 21.12 -1.30
C VAL A 74 -12.60 22.58 -0.93
N SER A 75 -12.72 22.87 0.37
CA SER A 75 -12.67 24.23 0.92
C SER A 75 -11.71 24.29 2.09
N ASP A 76 -10.93 25.37 2.19
CA ASP A 76 -10.07 25.70 3.32
C ASP A 76 -10.34 27.11 3.85
N ASN A 77 -9.99 27.36 5.11
CA ASN A 77 -10.07 28.68 5.74
C ASN A 77 -8.69 29.36 5.84
N GLY A 78 -7.78 29.07 4.92
CA GLY A 78 -6.45 29.66 4.84
C GLY A 78 -6.44 31.12 4.36
N ARG A 79 -5.30 31.57 3.82
CA ARG A 79 -5.16 32.95 3.32
C ARG A 79 -5.85 33.23 1.98
N GLY A 80 -6.20 32.17 1.26
CA GLY A 80 -6.56 32.24 -0.14
C GLY A 80 -5.35 32.35 -1.09
N ILE A 81 -5.49 31.85 -2.31
CA ILE A 81 -4.46 31.97 -3.35
C ILE A 81 -4.32 33.45 -3.74
N PRO A 82 -3.10 33.99 -3.93
CA PRO A 82 -2.92 35.38 -4.38
C PRO A 82 -3.63 35.64 -5.71
N VAL A 83 -4.46 36.71 -5.73
CA VAL A 83 -5.28 37.07 -6.90
C VAL A 83 -4.67 38.17 -7.77
N GLY A 84 -3.59 38.82 -7.29
CA GLY A 84 -2.89 39.89 -8.00
C GLY A 84 -2.28 39.44 -9.32
N ILE A 85 -1.99 40.36 -10.22
CA ILE A 85 -1.37 40.07 -11.53
C ILE A 85 0.06 39.62 -11.33
N HIS A 86 0.40 38.43 -11.89
CA HIS A 86 1.75 37.91 -11.85
C HIS A 86 2.69 38.73 -12.75
N PRO A 87 3.83 39.25 -12.24
CA PRO A 87 4.63 40.22 -12.96
C PRO A 87 5.20 39.73 -14.31
N LYS A 88 5.46 38.43 -14.42
CA LYS A 88 6.05 37.82 -15.63
C LYS A 88 5.00 37.37 -16.63
N GLU A 89 3.90 36.80 -16.14
CA GLU A 89 2.89 36.15 -16.99
C GLU A 89 1.75 37.12 -17.41
N GLY A 90 1.58 38.23 -16.71
CA GLY A 90 0.57 39.25 -17.03
C GLY A 90 -0.89 38.88 -16.76
N ILE A 91 -1.12 37.71 -16.14
CA ILE A 91 -2.42 37.19 -15.70
C ILE A 91 -2.46 37.04 -14.18
N SER A 92 -3.62 36.78 -13.61
CA SER A 92 -3.76 36.53 -12.16
C SER A 92 -2.86 35.41 -11.67
N ALA A 93 -2.23 35.58 -10.50
CA ALA A 93 -1.41 34.52 -9.89
C ALA A 93 -2.21 33.25 -9.63
N ALA A 94 -3.50 33.36 -9.26
CA ALA A 94 -4.39 32.21 -9.15
C ALA A 94 -4.54 31.47 -10.50
N THR A 95 -4.76 32.19 -11.60
CA THR A 95 -4.80 31.60 -12.94
C THR A 95 -3.47 30.92 -13.31
N VAL A 96 -2.32 31.52 -12.97
CA VAL A 96 -0.99 30.93 -13.22
C VAL A 96 -0.86 29.56 -12.53
N VAL A 97 -1.27 29.46 -11.25
CA VAL A 97 -1.19 28.21 -10.48
C VAL A 97 -2.01 27.08 -11.11
N TYR A 98 -3.14 27.39 -11.72
CA TYR A 98 -4.03 26.38 -12.33
C TYR A 98 -3.74 26.09 -13.81
N THR A 99 -2.95 26.92 -14.51
CA THR A 99 -2.74 26.79 -15.96
C THR A 99 -1.29 26.57 -16.40
N ILE A 100 -0.32 26.86 -15.51
CA ILE A 100 1.10 26.75 -15.86
C ILE A 100 1.75 25.68 -14.97
N LEU A 101 2.39 24.69 -15.60
CA LEU A 101 3.18 23.68 -14.90
C LEU A 101 4.42 24.31 -14.25
N HIS A 102 4.82 23.78 -13.11
CA HIS A 102 5.96 24.26 -12.33
C HIS A 102 5.83 25.74 -11.89
N ALA A 103 4.60 26.16 -11.61
CA ALA A 103 4.28 27.46 -11.06
C ALA A 103 3.70 27.33 -9.65
N GLY A 104 4.16 28.16 -8.71
CA GLY A 104 3.63 28.15 -7.34
C GLY A 104 4.48 28.96 -6.37
N GLY A 105 3.89 29.37 -5.26
CA GLY A 105 4.53 30.17 -4.20
C GLY A 105 5.53 29.37 -3.32
N LYS A 106 5.76 28.10 -3.62
CA LYS A 106 6.57 27.18 -2.81
C LYS A 106 8.04 27.09 -3.27
N PHE A 107 8.40 27.69 -4.42
CA PHE A 107 9.75 27.65 -5.00
C PHE A 107 10.73 28.72 -4.52
N GLY A 108 10.36 29.64 -3.67
CA GLY A 108 11.19 30.81 -3.40
C GLY A 108 11.33 31.24 -1.95
N GLY A 109 11.01 30.42 -0.98
CA GLY A 109 11.30 30.69 0.45
C GLY A 109 10.53 31.83 1.12
N GLY A 110 9.60 32.48 0.44
CA GLY A 110 8.89 33.65 0.99
C GLY A 110 7.55 33.36 1.67
N GLY A 111 6.84 32.32 1.25
CA GLY A 111 5.47 32.06 1.70
C GLY A 111 5.31 30.83 2.59
N TYR A 112 6.14 29.79 2.38
CA TYR A 112 6.07 28.51 3.06
C TYR A 112 7.48 28.08 3.50
N LYS A 113 7.65 27.84 4.81
CA LYS A 113 8.91 27.28 5.36
C LYS A 113 9.01 25.77 5.14
N VAL A 114 7.87 25.11 5.13
CA VAL A 114 7.70 23.67 4.92
C VAL A 114 6.48 23.48 4.04
N ALA A 115 6.57 22.65 3.01
CA ALA A 115 5.44 22.33 2.16
C ALA A 115 5.54 20.88 1.66
N GLY A 116 4.40 20.20 1.50
CA GLY A 116 4.30 18.87 0.87
C GLY A 116 4.30 18.95 -0.66
N GLY A 117 3.72 20.01 -1.21
CA GLY A 117 3.67 20.27 -2.64
C GLY A 117 4.99 20.83 -3.19
N LEU A 118 5.91 19.97 -3.63
CA LEU A 118 7.27 20.33 -4.04
C LEU A 118 7.38 20.71 -5.52
N HIS A 119 6.51 20.21 -6.39
CA HIS A 119 6.69 20.28 -7.84
C HIS A 119 5.92 21.42 -8.51
N GLY A 120 4.98 22.07 -7.81
CA GLY A 120 4.16 23.16 -8.36
C GLY A 120 3.31 22.74 -9.56
N VAL A 121 2.83 21.49 -9.57
CA VAL A 121 2.03 20.94 -10.68
C VAL A 121 0.65 20.44 -10.24
N GLY A 122 0.40 20.19 -8.95
CA GLY A 122 -0.81 19.54 -8.47
C GLY A 122 -2.10 20.21 -8.95
N ALA A 123 -2.26 21.51 -8.67
CA ALA A 123 -3.46 22.24 -9.07
C ALA A 123 -3.66 22.29 -10.60
N SER A 124 -2.59 22.50 -11.37
CA SER A 124 -2.66 22.53 -12.83
C SER A 124 -2.92 21.14 -13.44
N VAL A 125 -2.44 20.07 -12.79
CA VAL A 125 -2.75 18.68 -13.18
C VAL A 125 -4.21 18.36 -12.93
N VAL A 126 -4.76 18.72 -11.75
CA VAL A 126 -6.20 18.54 -11.48
C VAL A 126 -7.05 19.29 -12.49
N ASN A 127 -6.71 20.55 -12.79
CA ASN A 127 -7.41 21.32 -13.82
C ASN A 127 -7.35 20.65 -15.20
N ALA A 128 -6.18 20.21 -15.64
CA ALA A 128 -5.99 19.55 -16.93
C ALA A 128 -6.78 18.24 -17.07
N LEU A 129 -6.96 17.49 -15.97
CA LEU A 129 -7.60 16.17 -15.94
C LEU A 129 -9.08 16.23 -15.53
N SER A 130 -9.63 17.44 -15.35
CA SER A 130 -11.03 17.66 -15.05
C SER A 130 -11.82 18.07 -16.29
N GLU A 131 -13.08 17.65 -16.37
CA GLU A 131 -14.06 18.14 -17.35
C GLU A 131 -14.24 19.63 -17.15
N TYR A 132 -14.44 20.04 -15.87
CA TYR A 132 -14.40 21.44 -15.46
C TYR A 132 -13.85 21.57 -14.04
N LEU A 133 -13.34 22.76 -13.75
CA LEU A 133 -12.91 23.18 -12.42
C LEU A 133 -13.39 24.61 -12.16
N GLU A 134 -13.98 24.83 -10.99
CA GLU A 134 -14.40 26.14 -10.50
C GLU A 134 -13.57 26.51 -9.29
N LEU A 135 -12.98 27.69 -9.35
CA LEU A 135 -12.12 28.23 -8.31
C LEU A 135 -12.79 29.45 -7.69
N HIS A 136 -12.98 29.42 -6.37
CA HIS A 136 -13.36 30.57 -5.57
C HIS A 136 -12.22 30.93 -4.62
N VAL A 137 -11.87 32.20 -4.56
CA VAL A 137 -10.83 32.69 -3.66
C VAL A 137 -11.42 33.82 -2.81
N PHE A 138 -11.28 33.69 -1.49
CA PHE A 138 -11.73 34.63 -0.50
C PHE A 138 -10.51 35.29 0.15
N ASN A 139 -10.40 36.62 0.06
CA ASN A 139 -9.23 37.35 0.58
C ASN A 139 -9.55 38.27 1.79
N GLY A 140 -10.75 38.16 2.36
CA GLY A 140 -11.20 38.98 3.46
C GLY A 140 -11.85 40.30 3.04
N GLU A 141 -11.89 40.63 1.75
CA GLU A 141 -12.55 41.79 1.18
C GLU A 141 -13.51 41.40 0.06
N HIS A 142 -13.03 40.54 -0.85
CA HIS A 142 -13.78 40.14 -2.03
C HIS A 142 -13.72 38.62 -2.25
N GLU A 143 -14.79 38.10 -2.86
CA GLU A 143 -14.86 36.78 -3.44
C GLU A 143 -14.53 36.86 -4.92
N TYR A 144 -13.52 36.07 -5.33
CA TYR A 144 -13.08 35.96 -6.71
C TYR A 144 -13.51 34.61 -7.27
N PHE A 145 -13.90 34.58 -8.53
CA PHE A 145 -14.34 33.39 -9.22
C PHE A 145 -13.65 33.23 -10.59
N GLN A 146 -13.25 31.98 -10.91
CA GLN A 146 -12.82 31.60 -12.24
C GLN A 146 -13.24 30.17 -12.54
N ARG A 147 -13.69 29.92 -13.77
CA ARG A 147 -14.03 28.58 -14.27
C ARG A 147 -13.04 28.17 -15.35
N PHE A 148 -12.66 26.88 -15.30
CA PHE A 148 -11.79 26.23 -16.25
C PHE A 148 -12.52 25.02 -16.85
N GLU A 149 -12.18 24.69 -18.09
CA GLU A 149 -12.67 23.52 -18.79
C GLU A 149 -11.49 22.79 -19.45
N ARG A 150 -11.21 21.54 -19.04
CA ARG A 150 -10.11 20.72 -19.54
C ARG A 150 -8.76 21.45 -19.55
N GLY A 151 -8.47 22.21 -18.51
CA GLY A 151 -7.23 22.97 -18.39
C GLY A 151 -7.25 24.38 -18.98
N HIS A 152 -8.29 24.76 -19.71
CA HIS A 152 -8.42 26.07 -20.33
C HIS A 152 -9.43 26.95 -19.61
N TYR A 153 -9.25 28.26 -19.66
CA TYR A 153 -10.23 29.24 -19.19
C TYR A 153 -10.70 30.12 -20.34
N SER A 154 -11.97 30.49 -20.32
CA SER A 154 -12.58 31.39 -21.29
C SER A 154 -12.70 32.83 -20.75
N GLU A 155 -12.76 32.98 -19.43
CA GLU A 155 -12.90 34.25 -18.74
C GLU A 155 -11.78 34.41 -17.70
N GLU A 156 -11.30 35.64 -17.52
CA GLU A 156 -10.32 35.96 -16.49
C GLU A 156 -10.95 35.86 -15.10
N LEU A 157 -10.09 35.80 -14.05
CA LEU A 157 -10.53 35.84 -12.67
C LEU A 157 -11.31 37.14 -12.41
N LYS A 158 -12.54 37.02 -11.88
CA LYS A 158 -13.44 38.18 -11.64
C LYS A 158 -13.94 38.21 -10.18
N ILE A 159 -14.19 39.41 -9.68
CA ILE A 159 -14.87 39.58 -8.40
C ILE A 159 -16.36 39.32 -8.62
N ILE A 160 -16.96 38.49 -7.76
CA ILE A 160 -18.38 38.15 -7.79
C ILE A 160 -19.13 38.61 -6.56
N GLY A 161 -18.45 39.01 -5.48
CA GLY A 161 -19.06 39.49 -4.26
C GLY A 161 -18.04 40.06 -3.29
N ASP A 162 -18.56 40.66 -2.21
CA ASP A 162 -17.78 41.08 -1.04
C ASP A 162 -17.88 40.01 0.04
N THR A 163 -16.80 39.80 0.80
CA THR A 163 -16.74 38.79 1.85
C THR A 163 -15.78 39.19 2.97
N ASP A 164 -16.05 38.71 4.18
CA ASP A 164 -15.14 38.77 5.32
C ASP A 164 -14.37 37.46 5.54
N LYS A 165 -14.66 36.44 4.72
CA LYS A 165 -13.97 35.16 4.77
C LYS A 165 -12.61 35.24 4.09
N THR A 166 -11.70 34.33 4.53
CA THR A 166 -10.46 34.01 3.81
C THR A 166 -10.42 32.54 3.49
N GLY A 167 -9.74 32.16 2.42
CA GLY A 167 -9.57 30.75 2.04
C GLY A 167 -9.69 30.52 0.55
N THR A 168 -9.70 29.23 0.19
CA THR A 168 -9.88 28.79 -1.20
C THR A 168 -10.94 27.70 -1.25
N GLU A 169 -11.84 27.77 -2.22
CA GLU A 169 -12.79 26.69 -2.53
C GLU A 169 -12.58 26.23 -3.97
N VAL A 170 -12.55 24.94 -4.16
CA VAL A 170 -12.35 24.31 -5.46
C VAL A 170 -13.42 23.26 -5.68
N PHE A 171 -14.16 23.40 -6.77
CA PHE A 171 -15.06 22.38 -7.29
C PHE A 171 -14.46 21.80 -8.55
N PHE A 172 -14.40 20.49 -8.68
CA PHE A 172 -13.94 19.87 -9.92
C PHE A 172 -14.66 18.56 -10.21
N LYS A 173 -14.79 18.24 -11.49
CA LYS A 173 -15.30 16.98 -11.97
C LYS A 173 -14.25 16.31 -12.86
N ALA A 174 -13.83 15.09 -12.50
CA ALA A 174 -12.87 14.34 -13.29
C ALA A 174 -13.40 14.08 -14.72
N ASP A 175 -12.50 14.13 -15.71
CA ASP A 175 -12.88 13.95 -17.12
C ASP A 175 -13.01 12.46 -17.46
N ALA A 176 -14.24 12.02 -17.75
CA ALA A 176 -14.56 10.65 -18.15
C ALA A 176 -13.89 10.21 -19.47
N GLU A 177 -13.33 11.13 -20.27
CA GLU A 177 -12.54 10.78 -21.44
C GLU A 177 -11.12 10.29 -21.09
N ILE A 178 -10.67 10.52 -19.84
CA ILE A 178 -9.32 10.17 -19.36
C ILE A 178 -9.35 9.01 -18.37
N PHE A 179 -10.30 9.04 -17.42
CA PHE A 179 -10.37 8.05 -16.36
C PHE A 179 -11.25 6.87 -16.73
N GLU A 180 -10.83 5.67 -16.32
CA GLU A 180 -11.58 4.43 -16.47
C GLU A 180 -12.89 4.44 -15.66
N THR A 181 -12.89 5.13 -14.53
CA THR A 181 -14.04 5.41 -13.68
C THR A 181 -13.92 6.82 -13.10
N ILE A 182 -15.06 7.47 -12.86
CA ILE A 182 -15.13 8.77 -12.17
C ILE A 182 -15.82 8.64 -10.80
N GLU A 183 -16.04 7.40 -10.32
CA GLU A 183 -16.68 7.16 -9.02
C GLU A 183 -15.64 7.18 -7.90
N TYR A 184 -15.81 8.09 -6.95
CA TYR A 184 -14.98 8.17 -5.76
C TYR A 184 -15.45 7.21 -4.68
N GLU A 185 -14.49 6.52 -4.04
CA GLU A 185 -14.74 5.66 -2.89
C GLU A 185 -14.50 6.43 -1.59
N TYR A 186 -15.56 6.61 -0.81
CA TYR A 186 -15.54 7.35 0.45
C TYR A 186 -14.47 6.85 1.43
N GLU A 187 -14.37 5.51 1.59
CA GLU A 187 -13.43 4.89 2.53
C GLU A 187 -11.95 5.13 2.14
N ILE A 188 -11.64 5.22 0.85
CA ILE A 188 -10.29 5.53 0.37
C ILE A 188 -9.92 6.97 0.76
N LEU A 189 -10.82 7.92 0.53
CA LEU A 189 -10.63 9.31 0.95
C LEU A 189 -10.56 9.42 2.47
N LEU A 190 -11.48 8.78 3.21
CA LEU A 190 -11.53 8.79 4.66
C LEU A 190 -10.22 8.34 5.29
N LYS A 191 -9.63 7.27 4.78
CA LYS A 191 -8.36 6.74 5.25
C LYS A 191 -7.24 7.77 5.08
N ARG A 192 -7.09 8.33 3.88
CA ARG A 192 -6.03 9.31 3.59
C ARG A 192 -6.19 10.61 4.38
N LEU A 193 -7.42 11.13 4.45
CA LEU A 193 -7.70 12.36 5.19
C LEU A 193 -7.51 12.18 6.70
N ARG A 194 -7.77 10.99 7.24
CA ARG A 194 -7.49 10.66 8.64
C ARG A 194 -6.00 10.67 8.93
N GLU A 195 -5.15 10.14 8.06
CA GLU A 195 -3.70 10.25 8.18
C GLU A 195 -3.25 11.72 8.20
N GLN A 196 -3.77 12.55 7.29
CA GLN A 196 -3.47 13.98 7.26
C GLN A 196 -3.88 14.69 8.54
N ALA A 197 -5.05 14.36 9.11
CA ALA A 197 -5.50 14.94 10.36
C ALA A 197 -4.61 14.54 11.56
N PHE A 198 -4.08 13.31 11.59
CA PHE A 198 -3.13 12.88 12.61
C PHE A 198 -1.76 13.57 12.47
N LEU A 199 -1.28 13.79 11.24
CA LEU A 199 0.03 14.42 10.99
C LEU A 199 0.00 15.94 11.26
N ASN A 200 -1.19 16.55 11.30
CA ASN A 200 -1.39 17.99 11.50
C ASN A 200 -2.28 18.22 12.72
N ALA A 201 -1.69 18.08 13.91
CA ALA A 201 -2.40 18.26 15.18
C ALA A 201 -3.18 19.60 15.22
N GLY A 202 -4.46 19.53 15.60
CA GLY A 202 -5.33 20.68 15.72
C GLY A 202 -6.02 21.13 14.42
N VAL A 203 -5.68 20.56 13.26
CA VAL A 203 -6.43 20.78 12.02
C VAL A 203 -7.68 19.91 12.01
N LYS A 204 -8.82 20.50 11.70
CA LYS A 204 -10.11 19.81 11.54
C LYS A 204 -10.35 19.54 10.06
N ILE A 205 -10.53 18.28 9.69
CA ILE A 205 -10.90 17.87 8.33
C ILE A 205 -12.29 17.24 8.39
N LEU A 206 -13.22 17.80 7.63
CA LEU A 206 -14.57 17.27 7.46
C LEU A 206 -14.67 16.60 6.11
N LEU A 207 -15.03 15.30 6.09
CA LEU A 207 -15.34 14.58 4.87
C LEU A 207 -16.82 14.24 4.83
N ALA A 208 -17.50 14.58 3.74
CA ALA A 208 -18.91 14.27 3.55
C ALA A 208 -19.20 13.64 2.17
N ASP A 209 -20.01 12.59 2.15
CA ASP A 209 -20.61 12.06 0.93
C ASP A 209 -22.05 12.56 0.81
N ARG A 210 -22.29 13.42 -0.13
CA ARG A 210 -23.60 14.05 -0.41
C ARG A 210 -24.17 13.63 -1.76
N ARG A 211 -23.68 12.55 -2.34
CA ARG A 211 -24.20 12.01 -3.61
C ARG A 211 -25.66 11.61 -3.49
N ASN A 212 -26.04 11.04 -2.36
CA ASN A 212 -27.44 10.76 -2.04
C ASN A 212 -27.92 11.70 -0.92
N PRO A 213 -28.81 12.66 -1.20
CA PRO A 213 -29.32 13.59 -0.19
C PRO A 213 -30.05 12.92 0.98
N ASP A 214 -30.62 11.74 0.77
CA ASP A 214 -31.37 10.98 1.79
C ASP A 214 -30.45 10.14 2.69
N GLU A 215 -29.21 9.90 2.28
CA GLU A 215 -28.23 9.09 3.00
C GLU A 215 -26.86 9.78 3.04
N THR A 216 -26.78 10.95 3.64
CA THR A 216 -25.50 11.65 3.81
C THR A 216 -24.62 10.94 4.84
N VAL A 217 -23.38 10.65 4.47
CA VAL A 217 -22.34 10.13 5.37
C VAL A 217 -21.33 11.25 5.65
N GLU A 218 -20.99 11.46 6.92
CA GLU A 218 -20.08 12.53 7.33
C GLU A 218 -19.15 12.08 8.45
N ASP A 219 -17.85 12.34 8.29
CA ASP A 219 -16.81 12.10 9.28
C ASP A 219 -16.06 13.40 9.61
N CYS A 220 -15.94 13.70 10.91
CA CYS A 220 -15.15 14.82 11.41
C CYS A 220 -13.85 14.30 11.99
N LEU A 221 -12.74 14.60 11.32
CA LEU A 221 -11.40 14.16 11.65
C LEU A 221 -10.64 15.30 12.34
N HIS A 222 -10.49 15.19 13.66
CA HIS A 222 -9.81 16.20 14.47
C HIS A 222 -9.07 15.53 15.64
N TYR A 223 -7.73 15.63 15.64
CA TYR A 223 -6.87 14.94 16.60
C TYR A 223 -5.84 15.89 17.21
N GLU A 224 -6.13 16.39 18.41
CA GLU A 224 -5.22 17.31 19.12
C GLU A 224 -3.89 16.63 19.53
N GLY A 225 -3.91 15.32 19.79
CA GLY A 225 -2.74 14.54 20.14
C GLY A 225 -1.78 14.25 18.95
N GLY A 226 -2.20 14.59 17.73
CA GLY A 226 -1.38 14.40 16.54
C GLY A 226 -0.93 12.95 16.34
N ILE A 227 0.36 12.73 16.11
CA ILE A 227 0.93 11.39 15.89
C ILE A 227 0.85 10.47 17.11
N ARG A 228 0.64 10.99 18.34
CA ARG A 228 0.33 10.15 19.51
C ARG A 228 -1.02 9.47 19.31
N SER A 229 -2.03 10.27 18.99
CA SER A 229 -3.38 9.74 18.72
C SER A 229 -3.39 8.79 17.53
N PHE A 230 -2.47 8.93 16.59
CA PHE A 230 -2.32 7.99 15.49
C PHE A 230 -1.85 6.60 15.99
N VAL A 231 -0.85 6.55 16.87
CA VAL A 231 -0.42 5.29 17.50
C VAL A 231 -1.56 4.64 18.29
N GLU A 232 -2.29 5.44 19.12
CA GLU A 232 -3.44 4.97 19.88
C GLU A 232 -4.56 4.43 18.96
N TYR A 233 -4.85 5.14 17.88
CA TYR A 233 -5.82 4.72 16.87
C TYR A 233 -5.45 3.37 16.23
N ILE A 234 -4.18 3.18 15.85
CA ILE A 234 -3.68 1.92 15.30
C ILE A 234 -3.88 0.78 16.31
N HIS A 235 -3.51 1.00 17.57
CA HIS A 235 -3.67 -0.03 18.61
C HIS A 235 -5.14 -0.38 18.85
N LYS A 236 -6.02 0.64 18.88
CA LYS A 236 -7.46 0.44 19.04
C LYS A 236 -8.06 -0.35 17.87
N THR A 237 -7.79 0.08 16.63
CA THR A 237 -8.35 -0.55 15.42
C THR A 237 -7.90 -1.99 15.28
N ARG A 238 -6.63 -2.28 15.62
CA ARG A 238 -6.07 -3.63 15.58
C ARG A 238 -6.29 -4.44 16.87
N SER A 239 -6.93 -3.85 17.86
CA SER A 239 -7.14 -4.44 19.19
C SER A 239 -5.85 -4.99 19.83
N LEU A 240 -4.73 -4.28 19.66
CA LEU A 240 -3.45 -4.67 20.23
C LEU A 240 -3.39 -4.34 21.72
N GLU A 241 -2.86 -5.26 22.51
CA GLU A 241 -2.62 -5.04 23.95
C GLU A 241 -1.28 -4.36 24.14
N VAL A 242 -1.32 -3.15 24.66
CA VAL A 242 -0.11 -2.37 24.95
C VAL A 242 0.58 -2.90 26.20
N ILE A 243 1.91 -2.87 26.23
CA ILE A 243 2.71 -3.29 27.39
C ILE A 243 3.05 -2.14 28.33
N HIS A 244 2.76 -0.90 27.94
CA HIS A 244 2.84 0.30 28.78
C HIS A 244 1.75 1.30 28.39
N PRO A 245 1.22 2.09 29.37
CA PRO A 245 0.01 2.89 29.14
C PRO A 245 0.21 4.08 28.21
N ASP A 246 1.35 4.76 28.28
CA ASP A 246 1.57 6.03 27.59
C ASP A 246 2.34 5.85 26.28
N VAL A 247 1.93 6.58 25.26
CA VAL A 247 2.70 6.68 24.01
C VAL A 247 3.97 7.50 24.27
N ILE A 248 5.13 6.95 23.98
CA ILE A 248 6.42 7.65 24.03
C ILE A 248 6.45 8.65 22.88
N TYR A 249 6.55 9.94 23.20
CA TYR A 249 6.59 11.00 22.22
C TYR A 249 7.85 11.83 22.33
N LEU A 250 8.53 11.99 21.21
CA LEU A 250 9.78 12.71 21.08
C LEU A 250 9.62 13.79 20.02
N LYS A 251 10.13 15.01 20.29
CA LYS A 251 10.12 16.11 19.32
C LYS A 251 11.43 16.88 19.41
N LYS A 252 11.97 17.26 18.24
CA LYS A 252 13.16 18.10 18.12
C LYS A 252 13.01 19.06 16.95
N GLU A 253 13.37 20.30 17.20
CA GLU A 253 13.46 21.33 16.18
C GLU A 253 14.93 21.71 16.00
N SER A 254 15.40 21.79 14.76
CA SER A 254 16.78 22.17 14.41
C SER A 254 16.77 23.07 13.19
N GLY A 255 16.95 24.37 13.39
CA GLY A 255 16.77 25.37 12.34
C GLY A 255 15.34 25.37 11.82
N ASN A 256 15.15 25.09 10.53
CA ASN A 256 13.83 24.99 9.90
C ASN A 256 13.31 23.54 9.84
N ALA A 257 14.09 22.57 10.29
CA ALA A 257 13.70 21.16 10.28
C ALA A 257 13.06 20.77 11.62
N ILE A 258 11.99 19.97 11.54
CA ILE A 258 11.29 19.42 12.70
C ILE A 258 11.26 17.90 12.55
N ALA A 259 11.58 17.18 13.61
CA ALA A 259 11.39 15.74 13.69
C ALA A 259 10.52 15.40 14.90
N GLU A 260 9.55 14.54 14.68
CA GLU A 260 8.64 14.01 15.68
C GLU A 260 8.61 12.49 15.57
N VAL A 261 8.60 11.82 16.72
CA VAL A 261 8.44 10.37 16.81
C VAL A 261 7.43 10.06 17.91
N ALA A 262 6.43 9.27 17.58
CA ALA A 262 5.52 8.66 18.55
C ALA A 262 5.65 7.15 18.46
N MET A 263 5.84 6.46 19.59
CA MET A 263 5.99 5.02 19.60
C MET A 263 5.43 4.38 20.86
N GLN A 264 4.97 3.13 20.72
CA GLN A 264 4.47 2.33 21.83
C GLN A 264 4.66 0.85 21.55
N TYR A 265 4.99 0.08 22.58
CA TYR A 265 5.14 -1.37 22.46
C TYR A 265 3.85 -2.10 22.82
N ASN A 266 3.58 -3.18 22.12
CA ASN A 266 2.44 -4.06 22.30
C ASN A 266 2.87 -5.53 22.36
N ASN A 267 1.93 -6.43 22.61
CA ASN A 267 2.20 -7.86 22.80
C ASN A 267 2.38 -8.65 21.49
N SER A 268 2.23 -8.02 20.31
CA SER A 268 2.43 -8.69 19.01
C SER A 268 3.91 -9.01 18.73
N TYR A 269 4.17 -9.78 17.70
CA TYR A 269 5.52 -10.13 17.25
C TYR A 269 6.00 -9.29 16.06
N ASN A 270 5.10 -8.55 15.43
CA ASN A 270 5.41 -7.75 14.25
C ASN A 270 5.77 -6.32 14.63
N GLU A 271 6.64 -5.69 13.86
CA GLU A 271 6.86 -4.25 13.92
C GLU A 271 5.91 -3.54 12.95
N LEU A 272 5.49 -2.34 13.31
CA LEU A 272 4.83 -1.40 12.42
C LEU A 272 5.50 -0.04 12.54
N ILE A 273 6.21 0.37 11.51
CA ILE A 273 6.84 1.69 11.43
C ILE A 273 6.24 2.40 10.22
N LEU A 274 5.59 3.54 10.45
CA LEU A 274 5.11 4.43 9.41
C LEU A 274 5.96 5.68 9.44
N SER A 275 6.57 6.02 8.30
CA SER A 275 7.45 7.16 8.19
C SER A 275 6.93 8.18 7.18
N PHE A 276 7.02 9.46 7.53
CA PHE A 276 6.47 10.58 6.78
C PHE A 276 7.51 11.69 6.62
N ALA A 277 7.54 12.32 5.45
CA ALA A 277 8.30 13.52 5.17
C ALA A 277 7.38 14.58 4.56
N ASN A 278 7.25 15.75 5.22
CA ASN A 278 6.30 16.81 4.85
C ASN A 278 4.88 16.25 4.59
N ASN A 279 4.37 15.40 5.51
CA ASN A 279 3.08 14.72 5.45
C ASN A 279 2.90 13.70 4.32
N ILE A 280 3.96 13.42 3.55
CA ILE A 280 3.96 12.39 2.51
C ILE A 280 4.43 11.07 3.13
N HIS A 281 3.66 10.02 2.97
CA HIS A 281 4.00 8.68 3.44
C HIS A 281 5.17 8.11 2.61
N THR A 282 6.28 7.83 3.26
CA THR A 282 7.46 7.23 2.63
C THR A 282 7.41 5.72 2.79
N VAL A 283 6.63 5.08 1.92
CA VAL A 283 6.34 3.62 2.00
C VAL A 283 7.58 2.73 1.93
N ASP A 284 8.64 3.22 1.27
CA ASP A 284 9.94 2.56 1.15
C ASP A 284 10.97 3.07 2.18
N GLY A 285 10.49 3.82 3.19
CA GLY A 285 11.29 4.39 4.25
C GLY A 285 12.16 5.56 3.81
N GLY A 286 13.42 5.56 4.23
CA GLY A 286 14.39 6.59 3.88
C GLY A 286 15.41 6.86 4.99
N THR A 287 16.12 7.98 4.85
CA THR A 287 17.20 8.36 5.78
C THR A 287 16.71 8.62 7.21
N HIS A 288 15.52 9.20 7.37
CA HIS A 288 14.88 9.46 8.67
C HIS A 288 14.52 8.16 9.41
N GLU A 289 13.95 7.17 8.72
CA GLU A 289 13.64 5.86 9.28
C GLU A 289 14.91 5.08 9.63
N THR A 290 15.94 5.17 8.77
CA THR A 290 17.26 4.59 9.05
C THR A 290 17.87 5.22 10.31
N GLY A 291 17.76 6.54 10.48
CA GLY A 291 18.19 7.25 11.68
C GLY A 291 17.50 6.73 12.94
N PHE A 292 16.18 6.59 12.88
CA PHE A 292 15.36 6.05 13.97
C PHE A 292 15.80 4.62 14.35
N LYS A 293 15.83 3.69 13.40
CA LYS A 293 16.16 2.28 13.63
C LYS A 293 17.56 2.10 14.24
N ASN A 294 18.54 2.87 13.77
CA ASN A 294 19.90 2.81 14.27
C ASN A 294 20.03 3.39 15.68
N ALA A 295 19.44 4.55 15.94
CA ALA A 295 19.46 5.18 17.25
C ALA A 295 18.73 4.35 18.30
N LEU A 296 17.54 3.81 17.96
CA LEU A 296 16.77 2.95 18.83
C LEU A 296 17.61 1.74 19.29
N THR A 297 18.20 1.02 18.34
CA THR A 297 19.02 -0.16 18.64
C THR A 297 20.23 0.20 19.51
N ARG A 298 20.89 1.33 19.23
CA ARG A 298 22.03 1.81 20.02
C ARG A 298 21.62 2.18 21.44
N VAL A 299 20.55 2.96 21.61
CA VAL A 299 20.06 3.38 22.94
C VAL A 299 19.71 2.17 23.81
N PHE A 300 19.02 1.17 23.24
CA PHE A 300 18.71 -0.05 23.98
C PHE A 300 19.96 -0.79 24.46
N ASN A 301 20.94 -1.00 23.60
CA ASN A 301 22.16 -1.68 23.99
C ASN A 301 22.94 -0.88 25.04
N ASP A 302 23.13 0.43 24.85
CA ASP A 302 23.89 1.30 25.75
C ASP A 302 23.22 1.40 27.12
N TYR A 303 21.89 1.60 27.17
CA TYR A 303 21.12 1.67 28.39
C TYR A 303 21.08 0.30 29.11
N GLY A 304 20.84 -0.77 28.35
CA GLY A 304 20.79 -2.13 28.87
C GLY A 304 22.08 -2.58 29.56
N HIS A 305 23.23 -2.26 28.99
CA HIS A 305 24.54 -2.54 29.63
C HIS A 305 24.79 -1.65 30.84
N ARG A 306 24.48 -0.34 30.75
CA ARG A 306 24.68 0.63 31.82
C ARG A 306 23.89 0.28 33.07
N HIS A 307 22.67 -0.23 32.93
CA HIS A 307 21.75 -0.57 34.01
C HIS A 307 21.67 -2.07 34.32
N ASN A 308 22.59 -2.89 33.77
CA ASN A 308 22.65 -4.34 33.98
C ASN A 308 21.37 -5.10 33.57
N LEU A 309 20.61 -4.57 32.62
CA LEU A 309 19.46 -5.25 31.99
C LEU A 309 19.93 -6.25 30.92
N LEU A 310 21.12 -6.05 30.36
CA LEU A 310 21.82 -6.96 29.48
C LEU A 310 23.11 -7.44 30.10
N LYS A 311 23.50 -8.69 29.89
CA LYS A 311 24.80 -9.21 30.28
C LYS A 311 25.90 -8.60 29.39
N GLU A 312 27.13 -8.59 29.87
CA GLU A 312 28.28 -7.97 29.21
C GLU A 312 28.50 -8.42 27.75
N ASN A 313 28.17 -9.68 27.46
CA ASN A 313 28.31 -10.26 26.11
C ASN A 313 26.99 -10.31 25.31
N ASP A 314 25.87 -9.93 25.89
CA ASP A 314 24.56 -9.95 25.22
C ASP A 314 24.41 -8.67 24.38
N LYS A 315 23.95 -8.83 23.13
CA LYS A 315 23.68 -7.71 22.24
C LYS A 315 22.33 -7.91 21.57
N LEU A 316 21.44 -6.95 21.72
CA LEU A 316 20.17 -6.89 21.00
C LEU A 316 20.40 -6.49 19.55
N SER A 317 19.80 -7.21 18.62
CA SER A 317 19.69 -6.77 17.21
C SER A 317 18.60 -5.73 17.04
N GLY A 318 18.57 -5.08 15.87
CA GLY A 318 17.48 -4.16 15.55
C GLY A 318 16.11 -4.82 15.64
N ASP A 319 15.97 -6.05 15.13
CA ASP A 319 14.70 -6.78 15.14
C ASP A 319 14.26 -7.16 16.57
N ASP A 320 15.20 -7.52 17.45
CA ASP A 320 14.87 -7.80 18.84
C ASP A 320 14.25 -6.58 19.54
N VAL A 321 14.77 -5.39 19.22
CA VAL A 321 14.32 -4.12 19.79
C VAL A 321 13.00 -3.65 19.20
N ARG A 322 12.71 -4.03 17.96
CA ARG A 322 11.49 -3.60 17.26
C ARG A 322 10.34 -4.59 17.33
N GLU A 323 10.53 -5.79 17.90
CA GLU A 323 9.44 -6.75 18.09
C GLU A 323 8.29 -6.14 18.90
N GLY A 324 7.09 -6.08 18.31
CA GLY A 324 5.89 -5.48 18.89
C GLY A 324 5.93 -3.96 19.01
N LEU A 325 6.78 -3.29 18.24
CA LEU A 325 6.84 -1.83 18.18
C LEU A 325 5.85 -1.28 17.17
N THR A 326 5.03 -0.33 17.58
CA THR A 326 4.32 0.59 16.67
C THR A 326 4.98 1.95 16.78
N ALA A 327 5.45 2.52 15.67
CA ALA A 327 6.10 3.81 15.64
C ALA A 327 5.65 4.65 14.43
N ILE A 328 5.43 5.95 14.68
CA ILE A 328 5.18 6.97 13.66
C ILE A 328 6.37 7.92 13.68
N ILE A 329 6.99 8.13 12.52
CA ILE A 329 8.11 9.05 12.34
C ILE A 329 7.68 10.14 11.37
N SER A 330 7.69 11.38 11.79
CA SER A 330 7.35 12.52 10.95
C SER A 330 8.51 13.51 10.93
N VAL A 331 9.00 13.83 9.73
CA VAL A 331 9.99 14.90 9.55
C VAL A 331 9.40 16.00 8.66
N LYS A 332 9.67 17.25 9.02
CA LYS A 332 9.31 18.43 8.25
C LYS A 332 10.60 19.15 7.87
N LEU A 333 10.86 19.23 6.58
CA LEU A 333 12.09 19.78 5.99
C LEU A 333 11.72 20.90 5.01
N THR A 334 12.61 21.87 4.83
CA THR A 334 12.40 22.96 3.86
C THR A 334 12.37 22.42 2.43
N ASP A 335 13.32 21.54 2.09
CA ASP A 335 13.44 20.93 0.78
C ASP A 335 13.56 19.42 0.94
N CYS A 336 12.51 18.68 0.58
CA CYS A 336 12.52 17.23 0.58
C CYS A 336 13.04 16.68 -0.75
N GLU A 337 14.02 15.80 -0.69
CA GLU A 337 14.55 15.04 -1.81
C GLU A 337 14.03 13.61 -1.74
N PHE A 338 13.24 13.17 -2.71
CA PHE A 338 12.72 11.82 -2.78
C PHE A 338 13.36 11.01 -3.90
N GLU A 339 13.53 9.71 -3.67
CA GLU A 339 13.90 8.78 -4.71
C GLU A 339 12.65 8.48 -5.56
N GLY A 340 12.61 8.99 -6.80
CA GLY A 340 11.54 8.77 -7.77
C GLY A 340 10.30 9.64 -7.61
N GLN A 341 9.43 9.61 -8.63
CA GLN A 341 8.22 10.43 -8.73
C GLN A 341 7.13 10.04 -7.71
N THR A 342 7.09 8.81 -7.28
CA THR A 342 6.10 8.30 -6.30
C THR A 342 6.35 8.80 -4.88
N LYS A 343 7.48 9.48 -4.64
CA LYS A 343 7.90 10.02 -3.33
C LYS A 343 7.96 8.95 -2.22
N GLY A 344 8.15 7.67 -2.59
CA GLY A 344 8.11 6.54 -1.67
C GLY A 344 9.26 6.48 -0.68
N LYS A 345 10.41 7.11 -0.99
CA LYS A 345 11.62 7.06 -0.16
C LYS A 345 12.29 8.41 -0.03
N LEU A 346 12.59 8.81 1.21
CA LEU A 346 13.29 10.07 1.50
C LEU A 346 14.80 9.89 1.36
N GLY A 347 15.43 10.76 0.52
CA GLY A 347 16.87 10.76 0.25
C GLY A 347 17.70 11.71 1.11
N ASN A 348 17.11 12.75 1.70
CA ASN A 348 17.80 13.82 2.43
C ASN A 348 18.84 13.31 3.44
N PRO A 349 20.15 13.58 3.28
CA PRO A 349 21.18 13.10 4.21
C PRO A 349 21.03 13.66 5.63
N GLU A 350 20.55 14.91 5.76
CA GLU A 350 20.39 15.62 7.05
C GLU A 350 19.26 15.06 7.93
N ALA A 351 18.28 14.39 7.34
CA ALA A 351 17.19 13.79 8.10
C ALA A 351 17.66 12.65 9.01
N ARG A 352 18.66 11.88 8.59
CA ARG A 352 19.22 10.79 9.39
C ARG A 352 19.82 11.27 10.72
N PRO A 353 20.81 12.19 10.76
CA PRO A 353 21.37 12.67 12.03
C PRO A 353 20.36 13.45 12.88
N LEU A 354 19.38 14.13 12.27
CA LEU A 354 18.32 14.82 12.99
C LEU A 354 17.49 13.83 13.82
N VAL A 355 16.96 12.78 13.20
CA VAL A 355 16.15 11.77 13.89
C VAL A 355 17.01 10.92 14.83
N ASP A 356 18.24 10.57 14.45
CA ASP A 356 19.18 9.82 15.30
C ASP A 356 19.43 10.57 16.61
N SER A 357 19.77 11.87 16.55
CA SER A 357 20.01 12.67 17.76
C SER A 357 18.75 12.88 18.59
N LEU A 358 17.59 13.09 17.96
CA LEU A 358 16.31 13.17 18.66
C LEU A 358 16.07 11.91 19.53
N VAL A 359 16.15 10.74 18.88
CA VAL A 359 15.91 9.46 19.55
C VAL A 359 16.94 9.21 20.63
N ALA A 360 18.23 9.42 20.35
CA ALA A 360 19.30 9.18 21.31
C ALA A 360 19.16 10.03 22.58
N GLU A 361 18.89 11.32 22.42
CA GLU A 361 18.80 12.24 23.56
C GLU A 361 17.50 12.04 24.35
N SER A 362 16.36 12.09 23.65
CA SER A 362 15.05 12.09 24.30
C SER A 362 14.66 10.73 24.87
N LEU A 363 15.04 9.62 24.20
CA LEU A 363 14.70 8.30 24.66
C LEU A 363 15.54 7.89 25.88
N ASN A 364 16.82 8.29 25.95
CA ASN A 364 17.62 8.09 27.15
C ASN A 364 17.00 8.79 28.37
N ASN A 365 16.57 10.06 28.19
CA ASN A 365 15.91 10.80 29.28
C ASN A 365 14.60 10.09 29.70
N TYR A 366 13.78 9.69 28.73
CA TYR A 366 12.55 8.95 29.03
C TYR A 366 12.81 7.65 29.79
N PHE A 367 13.86 6.92 29.43
CA PHE A 367 14.24 5.68 30.10
C PHE A 367 14.67 5.90 31.54
N GLU A 368 15.43 6.96 31.82
CA GLU A 368 15.82 7.32 33.19
C GLU A 368 14.62 7.72 34.06
N GLU A 369 13.63 8.40 33.47
CA GLU A 369 12.42 8.86 34.16
C GLU A 369 11.41 7.73 34.39
N ASN A 370 11.41 6.66 33.57
CA ASN A 370 10.37 5.61 33.55
C ASN A 370 10.92 4.19 33.70
N PRO A 371 11.70 3.86 34.77
CA PRO A 371 12.42 2.59 34.88
C PRO A 371 11.50 1.34 34.88
N ALA A 372 10.26 1.45 35.38
CA ALA A 372 9.29 0.34 35.37
C ALA A 372 8.81 -0.01 33.97
N ILE A 373 8.48 1.01 33.15
CA ILE A 373 8.09 0.85 31.74
C ILE A 373 9.26 0.26 30.95
N VAL A 374 10.47 0.80 31.14
CA VAL A 374 11.69 0.34 30.49
C VAL A 374 11.92 -1.14 30.75
N ARG A 375 11.74 -1.60 31.98
CA ARG A 375 11.91 -3.02 32.32
C ARG A 375 10.98 -3.90 31.52
N SER A 376 9.70 -3.55 31.40
CA SER A 376 8.73 -4.30 30.59
C SER A 376 9.11 -4.36 29.12
N ILE A 377 9.60 -3.24 28.57
CA ILE A 377 10.07 -3.16 27.19
C ILE A 377 11.32 -4.03 26.99
N PHE A 378 12.29 -3.96 27.91
CA PHE A 378 13.49 -4.81 27.85
C PHE A 378 13.20 -6.30 28.01
N ASP A 379 12.26 -6.68 28.88
CA ASP A 379 11.84 -8.08 29.02
C ASP A 379 11.30 -8.64 27.70
N LYS A 380 10.57 -7.82 26.93
CA LYS A 380 10.10 -8.18 25.60
C LYS A 380 11.27 -8.32 24.61
N ALA A 381 12.17 -7.33 24.53
CA ALA A 381 13.31 -7.35 23.62
C ALA A 381 14.27 -8.53 23.90
N VAL A 382 14.54 -8.84 25.18
CA VAL A 382 15.35 -10.02 25.57
C VAL A 382 14.62 -11.32 25.24
N SER A 383 13.28 -11.36 25.37
CA SER A 383 12.48 -12.52 24.96
C SER A 383 12.55 -12.73 23.43
N ALA A 384 12.51 -11.65 22.65
CA ALA A 384 12.71 -11.70 21.19
C ALA A 384 14.10 -12.20 20.82
N GLN A 385 15.16 -11.69 21.46
CA GLN A 385 16.53 -12.15 21.28
C GLN A 385 16.65 -13.68 21.52
N ARG A 386 16.09 -14.17 22.63
CA ARG A 386 16.13 -15.61 22.93
C ARG A 386 15.41 -16.46 21.88
N ALA A 387 14.26 -15.97 21.39
CA ALA A 387 13.52 -16.64 20.32
C ALA A 387 14.32 -16.67 19.01
N ARG A 388 14.95 -15.55 18.63
CA ARG A 388 15.80 -15.44 17.44
C ARG A 388 17.03 -16.39 17.55
N GLU A 389 17.68 -16.43 18.70
CA GLU A 389 18.81 -17.36 18.92
C GLU A 389 18.39 -18.83 18.86
N ALA A 390 17.21 -19.16 19.42
CA ALA A 390 16.65 -20.51 19.33
C ALA A 390 16.33 -20.87 17.88
N ALA A 391 15.73 -19.93 17.12
CA ALA A 391 15.47 -20.10 15.69
C ALA A 391 16.77 -20.32 14.89
N ARG A 392 17.83 -19.54 15.17
CA ARG A 392 19.14 -19.70 14.54
C ARG A 392 19.73 -21.09 14.80
N LYS A 393 19.69 -21.55 16.07
CA LYS A 393 20.17 -22.90 16.41
C LYS A 393 19.36 -24.00 15.70
N ALA A 394 18.04 -23.88 15.66
CA ALA A 394 17.18 -24.81 14.94
C ALA A 394 17.54 -24.87 13.45
N ARG A 395 17.76 -23.70 12.82
CA ARG A 395 18.19 -23.59 11.43
C ARG A 395 19.55 -24.24 11.17
N GLU A 396 20.54 -23.98 12.03
CA GLU A 396 21.86 -24.59 11.93
C GLU A 396 21.79 -26.13 12.02
N LEU A 397 20.95 -26.66 12.93
CA LEU A 397 20.73 -28.10 13.07
C LEU A 397 20.07 -28.68 11.81
N THR A 398 19.08 -28.00 11.26
CA THR A 398 18.41 -28.41 10.00
C THR A 398 19.39 -28.37 8.83
N ARG A 399 20.19 -27.31 8.71
CA ARG A 399 21.24 -27.17 7.67
C ARG A 399 22.31 -28.25 7.79
N ARG A 400 22.75 -28.62 9.00
CA ARG A 400 23.69 -29.71 9.20
C ARG A 400 23.11 -31.07 8.81
N LYS A 401 21.82 -31.29 9.09
CA LYS A 401 21.12 -32.51 8.61
C LYS A 401 21.03 -32.53 7.09
N SER A 402 20.70 -31.40 6.45
CA SER A 402 20.60 -31.34 4.99
C SER A 402 21.94 -31.41 4.26
N VAL A 403 23.06 -31.02 4.87
CA VAL A 403 24.41 -31.16 4.32
C VAL A 403 24.88 -32.62 4.40
N LEU A 404 24.45 -33.36 5.43
CA LEU A 404 24.74 -34.78 5.56
C LEU A 404 23.86 -35.69 4.65
N GLU A 405 22.66 -35.19 4.27
CA GLU A 405 21.71 -35.92 3.39
C GLU A 405 21.76 -35.45 1.93
N SER A 406 22.88 -34.84 1.47
CA SER A 406 23.03 -34.22 0.14
C SER A 406 21.93 -33.17 -0.15
N ALA A 407 22.26 -32.07 -0.80
CA ALA A 407 21.39 -30.95 -1.16
C ALA A 407 20.15 -31.40 -1.97
N SER A 408 19.26 -32.17 -1.36
CA SER A 408 18.05 -32.67 -2.00
C SER A 408 16.94 -31.65 -1.79
N LEU A 409 16.36 -31.24 -2.90
CA LEU A 409 15.10 -30.52 -2.96
C LEU A 409 14.01 -31.27 -2.17
N PRO A 410 12.97 -30.61 -1.67
CA PRO A 410 11.90 -31.28 -0.93
C PRO A 410 11.40 -32.51 -1.69
N GLY A 411 11.32 -33.66 -1.04
CA GLY A 411 10.99 -34.92 -1.69
C GLY A 411 9.66 -34.98 -2.43
N LYS A 412 8.78 -34.02 -2.13
CA LYS A 412 7.50 -33.82 -2.85
C LYS A 412 7.58 -32.84 -4.03
N LEU A 413 8.66 -32.09 -4.18
CA LEU A 413 8.84 -31.18 -5.30
C LEU A 413 9.05 -31.95 -6.60
N ALA A 414 8.17 -31.74 -7.56
CA ALA A 414 8.40 -32.15 -8.94
C ALA A 414 9.04 -30.96 -9.69
N ASP A 415 10.36 -30.91 -9.70
CA ASP A 415 11.11 -29.80 -10.31
C ASP A 415 11.00 -29.80 -11.84
N CYS A 416 11.33 -28.67 -12.48
CA CYS A 416 11.45 -28.54 -13.93
C CYS A 416 12.90 -28.76 -14.39
N SER A 417 13.07 -29.00 -15.69
CA SER A 417 14.38 -29.29 -16.27
C SER A 417 15.19 -28.05 -16.60
N GLU A 418 14.54 -26.97 -16.97
CA GLU A 418 15.17 -25.67 -17.22
C GLU A 418 15.61 -25.00 -15.92
N LYS A 419 16.65 -24.18 -16.01
CA LYS A 419 17.21 -23.42 -14.89
C LYS A 419 17.25 -21.95 -15.27
N GLY A 420 17.00 -21.12 -14.29
CA GLY A 420 16.92 -19.67 -14.45
C GLY A 420 15.51 -19.16 -14.17
N ALA A 421 15.42 -18.22 -13.23
CA ALA A 421 14.13 -17.73 -12.75
C ALA A 421 13.26 -17.14 -13.89
N GLU A 422 13.87 -16.46 -14.85
CA GLU A 422 13.17 -15.81 -15.98
C GLU A 422 12.37 -16.77 -16.88
N TYR A 423 12.76 -18.06 -16.91
CA TYR A 423 12.14 -19.06 -17.80
C TYR A 423 11.29 -20.09 -17.06
N THR A 424 11.27 -20.04 -15.73
CA THR A 424 10.66 -21.10 -14.92
C THR A 424 9.61 -20.58 -13.96
N GLU A 425 8.66 -21.45 -13.62
CA GLU A 425 7.59 -21.12 -12.69
C GLU A 425 7.29 -22.31 -11.77
N ILE A 426 6.83 -22.03 -10.56
CA ILE A 426 6.44 -23.03 -9.58
C ILE A 426 4.96 -22.88 -9.22
N TYR A 427 4.23 -23.98 -9.24
CA TYR A 427 2.89 -24.08 -8.70
C TYR A 427 2.95 -24.65 -7.28
N ILE A 428 2.47 -23.89 -6.32
CA ILE A 428 2.22 -24.35 -4.96
C ILE A 428 0.77 -24.80 -4.91
N VAL A 429 0.57 -26.13 -4.78
CA VAL A 429 -0.73 -26.77 -5.01
C VAL A 429 -1.29 -27.31 -3.71
N GLU A 430 -2.58 -27.15 -3.49
CA GLU A 430 -3.28 -27.73 -2.35
C GLU A 430 -3.42 -29.24 -2.47
N GLY A 431 -2.78 -29.96 -1.56
CA GLY A 431 -2.92 -31.40 -1.41
C GLY A 431 -2.24 -32.27 -2.46
N ASP A 432 -2.14 -33.56 -2.15
CA ASP A 432 -1.47 -34.56 -3.01
C ASP A 432 -2.34 -34.93 -4.23
N SER A 433 -3.67 -34.85 -4.13
CA SER A 433 -4.59 -35.18 -5.22
C SER A 433 -4.44 -34.20 -6.39
N ALA A 434 -4.65 -32.92 -6.12
CA ALA A 434 -4.47 -31.85 -7.11
C ALA A 434 -3.00 -31.80 -7.59
N GLY A 435 -2.04 -32.03 -6.67
CA GLY A 435 -0.62 -32.16 -7.00
C GLY A 435 -0.32 -33.30 -7.99
N GLY A 436 -1.05 -34.40 -7.94
CA GLY A 436 -0.95 -35.52 -8.88
C GLY A 436 -1.40 -35.16 -10.30
N SER A 437 -2.58 -34.53 -10.42
CA SER A 437 -3.10 -34.04 -11.70
C SER A 437 -2.19 -32.96 -12.29
N ALA A 438 -1.72 -31.99 -11.48
CA ALA A 438 -0.80 -30.95 -11.91
C ALA A 438 0.56 -31.52 -12.39
N LYS A 439 1.13 -32.48 -11.67
CA LYS A 439 2.37 -33.15 -12.07
C LYS A 439 2.25 -33.89 -13.43
N SER A 440 1.08 -34.43 -13.69
CA SER A 440 0.82 -35.17 -14.94
C SER A 440 0.53 -34.22 -16.11
N GLY A 441 -0.18 -33.10 -15.86
CA GLY A 441 -0.59 -32.15 -16.89
C GLY A 441 0.45 -31.09 -17.25
N ARG A 442 1.43 -30.82 -16.38
CA ARG A 442 2.41 -29.73 -16.56
C ARG A 442 3.36 -29.86 -17.74
N ASP A 443 3.90 -28.78 -18.24
CA ASP A 443 5.12 -28.81 -19.05
C ASP A 443 6.35 -28.95 -18.15
N ARG A 444 6.98 -30.12 -18.19
CA ARG A 444 8.13 -30.48 -17.35
C ARG A 444 9.38 -29.64 -17.63
N ARG A 445 9.43 -28.92 -18.74
CA ARG A 445 10.58 -28.09 -19.09
C ARG A 445 10.71 -26.91 -18.13
N PHE A 446 9.64 -26.17 -17.91
CA PHE A 446 9.67 -24.91 -17.17
C PHE A 446 8.71 -24.82 -15.96
N GLN A 447 7.80 -25.80 -15.78
CA GLN A 447 6.86 -25.81 -14.66
C GLN A 447 7.27 -26.78 -13.57
N ALA A 448 7.42 -26.30 -12.35
CA ALA A 448 7.62 -27.11 -11.14
C ALA A 448 6.33 -27.19 -10.33
N ILE A 449 6.10 -28.31 -9.63
CA ILE A 449 4.92 -28.51 -8.78
C ILE A 449 5.38 -28.87 -7.37
N LEU A 450 4.90 -28.10 -6.39
CA LEU A 450 5.07 -28.35 -4.96
C LEU A 450 3.71 -28.55 -4.29
N PRO A 451 3.28 -29.80 -4.03
CA PRO A 451 2.06 -30.03 -3.27
C PRO A 451 2.27 -29.75 -1.79
N LEU A 452 1.33 -29.03 -1.18
CA LEU A 452 1.25 -28.82 0.25
C LEU A 452 0.46 -29.96 0.91
N TRP A 453 0.74 -30.24 2.17
CA TRP A 453 -0.01 -31.24 2.93
C TRP A 453 -0.70 -30.61 4.14
N GLY A 454 -1.97 -30.24 3.93
CA GLY A 454 -2.84 -29.64 4.95
C GLY A 454 -2.49 -28.16 5.21
N LYS A 455 -3.25 -27.56 6.10
CA LYS A 455 -3.16 -26.12 6.42
C LYS A 455 -1.78 -25.75 6.94
N MET A 456 -1.26 -24.65 6.46
CA MET A 456 0.03 -24.11 6.88
C MET A 456 -0.08 -23.38 8.22
N LEU A 457 1.08 -23.10 8.83
CA LEU A 457 1.14 -22.28 10.04
C LEU A 457 0.68 -20.86 9.72
N ASN A 458 -0.23 -20.34 10.53
CA ASN A 458 -0.52 -18.90 10.52
C ASN A 458 0.63 -18.15 11.18
N VAL A 459 1.46 -17.53 10.35
CA VAL A 459 2.68 -16.84 10.81
C VAL A 459 2.39 -15.51 11.52
N GLU A 460 1.20 -14.94 11.34
CA GLU A 460 0.76 -13.74 12.06
C GLU A 460 0.69 -13.97 13.57
N LYS A 461 0.37 -15.20 13.99
CA LYS A 461 0.26 -15.64 15.39
C LYS A 461 1.49 -16.39 15.90
N ALA A 462 2.53 -16.51 15.10
CA ALA A 462 3.64 -17.40 15.41
C ALA A 462 4.93 -16.63 15.64
N ARG A 463 5.67 -17.02 16.67
CA ARG A 463 7.02 -16.52 16.90
C ARG A 463 7.98 -17.09 15.85
N LEU A 464 9.05 -16.36 15.58
CA LEU A 464 10.04 -16.65 14.55
C LEU A 464 10.65 -18.07 14.66
N ASP A 465 10.92 -18.54 15.89
CA ASP A 465 11.44 -19.89 16.12
C ASP A 465 10.49 -20.99 15.62
N LYS A 466 9.17 -20.80 15.77
CA LYS A 466 8.16 -21.71 15.24
C LYS A 466 8.05 -21.68 13.72
N VAL A 467 8.28 -20.51 13.12
CA VAL A 467 8.28 -20.36 11.65
C VAL A 467 9.44 -21.14 11.04
N TYR A 468 10.67 -20.96 11.55
CA TYR A 468 11.86 -21.69 11.08
C TYR A 468 11.82 -23.20 11.38
N GLY A 469 11.14 -23.61 12.46
CA GLY A 469 10.96 -25.02 12.79
C GLY A 469 9.78 -25.70 12.10
N ASN A 470 9.03 -25.00 11.25
CA ASN A 470 7.80 -25.55 10.69
C ASN A 470 8.04 -26.43 9.46
N GLU A 471 7.70 -27.72 9.59
CA GLU A 471 7.92 -28.73 8.55
C GLU A 471 7.11 -28.49 7.26
N LYS A 472 6.06 -27.67 7.30
CA LYS A 472 5.23 -27.35 6.11
C LYS A 472 5.70 -26.08 5.39
N LEU A 473 6.28 -25.12 6.10
CA LEU A 473 6.82 -23.88 5.51
C LEU A 473 8.19 -24.10 4.88
N MET A 474 9.06 -24.85 5.56
CA MET A 474 10.44 -25.04 5.11
C MET A 474 10.59 -25.66 3.70
N PRO A 475 9.73 -26.59 3.23
CA PRO A 475 9.75 -27.03 1.84
C PRO A 475 9.49 -25.93 0.81
N VAL A 476 8.62 -24.95 1.12
CA VAL A 476 8.38 -23.77 0.25
C VAL A 476 9.65 -22.93 0.17
N VAL A 477 10.25 -22.60 1.33
CA VAL A 477 11.50 -21.84 1.41
C VAL A 477 12.63 -22.50 0.62
N THR A 478 12.78 -23.83 0.81
CA THR A 478 13.82 -24.60 0.13
C THR A 478 13.58 -24.68 -1.38
N ALA A 479 12.34 -24.84 -1.81
CA ALA A 479 11.98 -24.87 -3.23
C ALA A 479 12.28 -23.53 -3.91
N LEU A 480 11.93 -22.40 -3.28
CA LEU A 480 12.18 -21.05 -3.81
C LEU A 480 13.67 -20.68 -3.80
N GLY A 481 14.42 -21.13 -2.79
CA GLY A 481 15.87 -20.93 -2.70
C GLY A 481 16.31 -19.58 -2.11
N THR A 482 15.38 -18.69 -1.83
CA THR A 482 15.64 -17.29 -1.41
C THR A 482 16.01 -17.12 0.06
N GLY A 483 15.74 -18.12 0.93
CA GLY A 483 15.70 -17.89 2.37
C GLY A 483 14.44 -17.15 2.82
N ILE A 484 14.38 -16.72 4.09
CA ILE A 484 13.27 -15.95 4.68
C ILE A 484 13.78 -14.88 5.66
N GLY A 485 13.01 -13.82 5.87
CA GLY A 485 13.32 -12.75 6.82
C GLY A 485 14.66 -12.08 6.50
N GLU A 486 15.56 -11.99 7.48
CA GLU A 486 16.89 -11.36 7.32
C GLU A 486 17.81 -12.08 6.31
N ASP A 487 17.59 -13.39 6.07
CA ASP A 487 18.37 -14.17 5.10
C ASP A 487 17.76 -14.16 3.70
N PHE A 488 16.66 -13.45 3.50
CA PHE A 488 15.99 -13.39 2.21
C PHE A 488 16.88 -12.71 1.17
N ASP A 489 17.10 -13.39 0.06
CA ASP A 489 17.91 -12.91 -1.05
C ASP A 489 17.19 -13.23 -2.37
N ILE A 490 16.55 -12.22 -2.96
CA ILE A 490 15.77 -12.34 -4.20
C ILE A 490 16.63 -12.83 -5.37
N SER A 491 17.94 -12.51 -5.39
CA SER A 491 18.85 -12.95 -6.46
C SER A 491 19.01 -14.47 -6.54
N LYS A 492 18.63 -15.20 -5.48
CA LYS A 492 18.65 -16.65 -5.40
C LYS A 492 17.34 -17.31 -5.79
N LEU A 493 16.35 -16.50 -6.20
CA LEU A 493 15.05 -17.02 -6.62
C LEU A 493 15.20 -18.00 -7.78
N ARG A 494 14.62 -19.19 -7.61
CA ARG A 494 14.74 -20.28 -8.60
C ARG A 494 13.67 -20.21 -9.68
N TYR A 495 12.53 -19.57 -9.42
CA TYR A 495 11.38 -19.52 -10.30
C TYR A 495 10.86 -18.08 -10.43
N GLY A 496 10.76 -17.56 -11.64
CA GLY A 496 10.30 -16.19 -11.88
C GLY A 496 8.82 -15.96 -11.58
N LYS A 497 8.01 -17.02 -11.54
CA LYS A 497 6.63 -16.94 -11.09
C LYS A 497 6.36 -17.96 -10.00
N VAL A 498 5.80 -17.50 -8.90
CA VAL A 498 5.32 -18.30 -7.78
C VAL A 498 3.79 -18.27 -7.81
N ILE A 499 3.21 -19.38 -8.28
CA ILE A 499 1.77 -19.44 -8.56
C ILE A 499 1.09 -20.26 -7.47
N ILE A 500 0.19 -19.65 -6.73
CA ILE A 500 -0.65 -20.33 -5.74
C ILE A 500 -1.86 -20.90 -6.47
N MET A 501 -2.02 -22.22 -6.40
CA MET A 501 -3.12 -22.95 -7.02
C MET A 501 -3.86 -23.75 -5.96
N ALA A 502 -4.96 -23.23 -5.48
CA ALA A 502 -5.80 -23.80 -4.44
C ALA A 502 -7.23 -24.01 -4.95
N ASP A 503 -7.96 -24.91 -4.31
CA ASP A 503 -9.35 -25.20 -4.63
C ASP A 503 -10.23 -23.95 -4.53
N ALA A 504 -11.33 -23.94 -5.27
CA ALA A 504 -12.26 -22.80 -5.28
C ALA A 504 -13.26 -22.84 -4.11
N ASP A 505 -12.88 -23.43 -2.99
CA ASP A 505 -13.67 -23.54 -1.77
C ASP A 505 -13.12 -22.69 -0.62
N VAL A 506 -13.75 -22.75 0.54
CA VAL A 506 -13.37 -21.99 1.74
C VAL A 506 -12.01 -22.40 2.31
N ASP A 507 -11.63 -23.68 2.19
CA ASP A 507 -10.35 -24.20 2.65
C ASP A 507 -9.21 -23.76 1.74
N GLY A 508 -9.41 -23.81 0.40
CA GLY A 508 -8.46 -23.29 -0.57
C GLY A 508 -8.25 -21.79 -0.44
N SER A 509 -9.32 -21.03 -0.19
CA SER A 509 -9.24 -19.58 0.09
C SER A 509 -8.43 -19.30 1.36
N HIS A 510 -8.58 -20.13 2.39
CA HIS A 510 -7.80 -20.03 3.63
C HIS A 510 -6.32 -20.36 3.40
N ILE A 511 -5.99 -21.42 2.64
CA ILE A 511 -4.60 -21.76 2.29
C ILE A 511 -3.93 -20.64 1.48
N ARG A 512 -4.66 -20.06 0.52
CA ARG A 512 -4.21 -18.90 -0.24
C ARG A 512 -3.86 -17.73 0.68
N THR A 513 -4.74 -17.40 1.63
CA THR A 513 -4.52 -16.33 2.60
C THR A 513 -3.33 -16.61 3.52
N LEU A 514 -3.14 -17.87 3.99
CA LEU A 514 -1.98 -18.24 4.81
C LEU A 514 -0.66 -18.10 4.05
N LEU A 515 -0.61 -18.47 2.77
CA LEU A 515 0.57 -18.30 1.92
C LEU A 515 0.87 -16.82 1.66
N LEU A 516 -0.15 -16.03 1.35
CA LEU A 516 0.01 -14.58 1.16
C LEU A 516 0.51 -13.91 2.45
N THR A 517 -0.02 -14.29 3.62
CA THR A 517 0.47 -13.81 4.92
C THR A 517 1.95 -14.16 5.12
N PHE A 518 2.34 -15.39 4.78
CA PHE A 518 3.72 -15.84 4.88
C PHE A 518 4.65 -15.05 3.93
N PHE A 519 4.27 -14.88 2.67
CA PHE A 519 5.06 -14.09 1.72
C PHE A 519 5.15 -12.63 2.14
N PHE A 520 4.05 -12.03 2.56
CA PHE A 520 4.05 -10.65 3.03
C PHE A 520 4.96 -10.42 4.24
N ARG A 521 4.93 -11.33 5.24
CA ARG A 521 5.71 -11.17 6.49
C ARG A 521 7.18 -11.54 6.34
N PHE A 522 7.52 -12.52 5.52
CA PHE A 522 8.87 -13.11 5.50
C PHE A 522 9.58 -13.09 4.16
N MET A 523 8.87 -12.79 3.07
CA MET A 523 9.39 -12.82 1.70
C MET A 523 8.81 -11.67 0.87
N ARG A 524 8.61 -10.51 1.49
CA ARG A 524 7.94 -9.36 0.90
C ARG A 524 8.45 -8.95 -0.49
N PRO A 525 9.78 -8.96 -0.79
CA PRO A 525 10.26 -8.62 -2.13
C PRO A 525 9.70 -9.52 -3.25
N LEU A 526 9.21 -10.74 -2.95
CA LEU A 526 8.51 -11.55 -3.95
C LEU A 526 7.22 -10.89 -4.46
N ILE A 527 6.54 -10.15 -3.59
CA ILE A 527 5.31 -9.41 -3.94
C ILE A 527 5.70 -8.09 -4.61
N ASP A 528 6.62 -7.34 -4.01
CA ASP A 528 7.04 -6.02 -4.49
C ASP A 528 7.62 -6.08 -5.92
N GLU A 529 8.36 -7.12 -6.26
CA GLU A 529 8.93 -7.34 -7.59
C GLU A 529 7.97 -8.11 -8.54
N GLY A 530 6.77 -8.47 -8.06
CA GLY A 530 5.69 -9.01 -8.89
C GLY A 530 5.88 -10.47 -9.29
N HIS A 531 6.47 -11.29 -8.42
CA HIS A 531 6.68 -12.71 -8.66
C HIS A 531 5.51 -13.60 -8.23
N VAL A 532 4.56 -13.10 -7.41
CA VAL A 532 3.47 -13.90 -6.84
C VAL A 532 2.19 -13.78 -7.67
N TYR A 533 1.59 -14.93 -7.97
CA TYR A 533 0.36 -15.04 -8.77
C TYR A 533 -0.64 -15.99 -8.12
N LEU A 534 -1.93 -15.75 -8.38
CA LEU A 534 -3.03 -16.65 -8.02
C LEU A 534 -3.59 -17.28 -9.30
N ALA A 535 -3.56 -18.59 -9.39
CA ALA A 535 -4.22 -19.30 -10.49
C ALA A 535 -5.75 -19.21 -10.34
N GLN A 536 -6.44 -19.06 -11.46
CA GLN A 536 -7.90 -19.06 -11.53
C GLN A 536 -8.37 -20.28 -12.31
N PRO A 537 -8.65 -21.41 -11.63
CA PRO A 537 -9.28 -22.55 -12.27
C PRO A 537 -10.76 -22.24 -12.60
N PRO A 538 -11.36 -22.89 -13.61
CA PRO A 538 -12.78 -22.72 -13.90
C PRO A 538 -13.64 -23.33 -12.80
N LEU A 539 -14.79 -22.72 -12.57
CA LEU A 539 -15.79 -23.20 -11.61
C LEU A 539 -16.74 -24.24 -12.24
N PHE A 540 -16.98 -24.12 -13.57
CA PHE A 540 -17.93 -24.98 -14.27
C PHE A 540 -17.37 -25.49 -15.58
N LYS A 541 -17.74 -26.72 -15.92
CA LYS A 541 -17.61 -27.30 -17.24
C LYS A 541 -19.01 -27.53 -17.82
N LEU A 542 -19.25 -26.98 -18.98
CA LEU A 542 -20.49 -27.11 -19.73
C LEU A 542 -20.24 -27.98 -20.97
N THR A 543 -21.06 -28.98 -21.18
CA THR A 543 -20.91 -29.92 -22.27
C THR A 543 -22.20 -30.07 -23.07
N ARG A 544 -22.12 -29.95 -24.40
CA ARG A 544 -23.18 -30.29 -25.31
C ARG A 544 -22.63 -31.07 -26.50
N GLY A 545 -22.86 -32.38 -26.51
CA GLY A 545 -22.29 -33.26 -27.54
C GLY A 545 -20.77 -33.25 -27.54
N LYS A 546 -20.16 -32.68 -28.58
CA LYS A 546 -18.69 -32.52 -28.68
C LYS A 546 -18.19 -31.12 -28.25
N GLN A 547 -19.10 -30.21 -27.96
CA GLN A 547 -18.73 -28.85 -27.54
C GLN A 547 -18.53 -28.82 -26.03
N VAL A 548 -17.39 -28.32 -25.61
CA VAL A 548 -17.03 -28.10 -24.20
C VAL A 548 -16.74 -26.61 -24.01
N ARG A 549 -17.26 -26.03 -22.93
CA ARG A 549 -16.95 -24.67 -22.46
C ARG A 549 -16.60 -24.71 -20.99
N TYR A 550 -15.71 -23.84 -20.57
CA TYR A 550 -15.34 -23.64 -19.18
C TYR A 550 -15.76 -22.26 -18.74
N ALA A 551 -16.47 -22.13 -17.62
CA ALA A 551 -16.91 -20.86 -17.07
C ALA A 551 -16.22 -20.61 -15.73
N TYR A 552 -15.83 -19.35 -15.52
CA TYR A 552 -15.08 -18.87 -14.34
C TYR A 552 -15.96 -18.07 -13.39
N SER A 553 -17.20 -17.76 -13.80
CA SER A 553 -18.22 -17.13 -12.97
C SER A 553 -19.61 -17.73 -13.22
N ASP A 554 -20.59 -17.39 -12.37
CA ASP A 554 -21.99 -17.78 -12.56
C ASP A 554 -22.59 -17.08 -13.79
N GLU A 555 -22.21 -15.83 -14.05
CA GLU A 555 -22.64 -15.07 -15.22
C GLU A 555 -22.18 -15.71 -16.51
N GLU A 556 -20.90 -16.08 -16.61
CA GLU A 556 -20.36 -16.80 -17.78
C GLU A 556 -21.04 -18.16 -17.97
N ARG A 557 -21.31 -18.88 -16.87
CA ARG A 557 -22.08 -20.14 -16.93
C ARG A 557 -23.44 -19.92 -17.57
N ASP A 558 -24.20 -18.92 -17.13
CA ASP A 558 -25.54 -18.64 -17.60
C ASP A 558 -25.55 -18.14 -19.06
N GLU A 559 -24.50 -17.41 -19.47
CA GLU A 559 -24.29 -17.01 -20.86
C GLU A 559 -24.02 -18.24 -21.75
N TYR A 560 -23.10 -19.09 -21.36
CA TYR A 560 -22.77 -20.32 -22.11
C TYR A 560 -23.91 -21.32 -22.13
N ILE A 561 -24.76 -21.38 -21.11
CA ILE A 561 -25.99 -22.17 -21.14
C ILE A 561 -26.90 -21.64 -22.26
N ARG A 562 -27.09 -20.33 -22.38
CA ARG A 562 -27.92 -19.72 -23.41
C ARG A 562 -27.35 -19.98 -24.81
N GLU A 563 -26.05 -19.79 -24.99
CA GLU A 563 -25.38 -20.07 -26.26
C GLU A 563 -25.48 -21.54 -26.67
N LEU A 564 -25.14 -22.45 -25.74
CA LEU A 564 -25.14 -23.89 -26.01
C LEU A 564 -26.54 -24.45 -26.17
N SER A 565 -27.55 -23.94 -25.45
CA SER A 565 -28.94 -24.42 -25.59
C SER A 565 -29.55 -24.12 -26.98
N GLY A 566 -29.18 -22.98 -27.58
CA GLY A 566 -29.69 -22.53 -28.87
C GLY A 566 -31.23 -22.39 -28.90
N GLU A 567 -31.83 -22.15 -30.09
CA GLU A 567 -33.28 -21.94 -30.24
C GLU A 567 -34.15 -23.14 -29.80
N ASN A 568 -33.56 -24.34 -29.70
CA ASN A 568 -34.29 -25.58 -29.36
C ASN A 568 -34.25 -25.95 -27.88
N ASN A 569 -33.76 -25.09 -27.00
CA ASN A 569 -33.66 -25.38 -25.53
C ASN A 569 -33.03 -26.76 -25.23
N ALA A 570 -31.99 -27.14 -25.96
CA ALA A 570 -31.38 -28.46 -25.78
C ALA A 570 -30.64 -28.52 -24.43
N LYS A 571 -30.72 -29.69 -23.78
CA LYS A 571 -30.10 -29.93 -22.48
C LYS A 571 -28.58 -29.78 -22.57
N VAL A 572 -28.02 -28.92 -21.75
CA VAL A 572 -26.58 -28.74 -21.52
C VAL A 572 -26.24 -29.51 -20.24
N ASP A 573 -25.18 -30.32 -20.28
CA ASP A 573 -24.66 -30.97 -19.10
C ASP A 573 -23.69 -30.04 -18.39
N ILE A 574 -23.88 -29.80 -17.09
CA ILE A 574 -23.14 -28.85 -16.27
C ILE A 574 -22.47 -29.60 -15.13
N GLN A 575 -21.16 -29.57 -15.10
CA GLN A 575 -20.34 -30.08 -14.01
C GLN A 575 -19.77 -28.88 -13.24
N ARG A 576 -20.08 -28.77 -11.93
CA ARG A 576 -19.39 -27.81 -11.03
C ARG A 576 -18.15 -28.51 -10.44
N TYR A 577 -16.99 -27.88 -10.57
CA TYR A 577 -15.80 -28.33 -9.89
C TYR A 577 -15.77 -27.81 -8.45
N LYS A 578 -15.60 -28.73 -7.50
CA LYS A 578 -15.42 -28.39 -6.07
C LYS A 578 -13.97 -28.30 -5.68
N GLY A 579 -13.09 -29.00 -6.42
CA GLY A 579 -11.66 -28.97 -6.20
C GLY A 579 -10.87 -29.38 -7.44
N LEU A 580 -9.60 -28.98 -7.46
CA LEU A 580 -8.65 -29.25 -8.54
C LEU A 580 -8.40 -30.74 -8.76
N GLY A 581 -8.61 -31.56 -7.70
CA GLY A 581 -8.49 -33.01 -7.78
C GLY A 581 -9.58 -33.70 -8.61
N GLU A 582 -10.65 -33.00 -8.94
CA GLU A 582 -11.74 -33.47 -9.83
C GLU A 582 -11.42 -33.27 -11.31
N MET A 583 -10.36 -32.49 -11.61
CA MET A 583 -9.94 -32.21 -12.98
C MET A 583 -8.92 -33.25 -13.46
N ASP A 584 -9.14 -33.76 -14.67
CA ASP A 584 -8.15 -34.55 -15.36
C ASP A 584 -6.91 -33.70 -15.70
N PRO A 585 -5.71 -34.31 -15.83
CA PRO A 585 -4.47 -33.60 -16.17
C PRO A 585 -4.58 -32.70 -17.41
N GLU A 586 -5.29 -33.16 -18.47
CA GLU A 586 -5.50 -32.39 -19.70
C GLU A 586 -6.39 -31.18 -19.47
N GLN A 587 -7.46 -31.34 -18.68
CA GLN A 587 -8.36 -30.24 -18.33
C GLN A 587 -7.63 -29.17 -17.50
N LEU A 588 -6.83 -29.61 -16.53
CA LEU A 588 -6.06 -28.70 -15.68
C LEU A 588 -4.99 -27.95 -16.50
N TRP A 589 -4.36 -28.62 -17.46
CA TRP A 589 -3.46 -27.97 -18.39
C TRP A 589 -4.17 -26.91 -19.22
N GLU A 590 -5.22 -27.30 -19.96
CA GLU A 590 -5.92 -26.43 -20.91
C GLU A 590 -6.55 -25.18 -20.28
N THR A 591 -6.94 -25.24 -19.03
CA THR A 591 -7.71 -24.16 -18.35
C THR A 591 -6.87 -23.33 -17.40
N THR A 592 -5.82 -23.95 -16.76
CA THR A 592 -5.16 -23.34 -15.59
C THR A 592 -3.65 -23.27 -15.71
N MET A 593 -3.01 -24.15 -16.50
CA MET A 593 -1.55 -24.25 -16.54
C MET A 593 -0.93 -23.84 -17.89
N ASP A 594 -1.68 -23.90 -18.99
CA ASP A 594 -1.20 -23.48 -20.31
C ASP A 594 -0.95 -21.97 -20.34
N PRO A 595 0.29 -21.49 -20.56
CA PRO A 595 0.62 -20.07 -20.56
C PRO A 595 -0.20 -19.22 -21.55
N GLU A 596 -0.72 -19.84 -22.63
CA GLU A 596 -1.48 -19.14 -23.66
C GLU A 596 -2.97 -18.97 -23.31
N ARG A 597 -3.50 -19.79 -22.38
CA ARG A 597 -4.95 -19.87 -22.09
C ARG A 597 -5.32 -19.60 -20.65
N ARG A 598 -4.41 -19.81 -19.72
CA ARG A 598 -4.67 -19.66 -18.28
C ARG A 598 -5.00 -18.23 -17.87
N ILE A 599 -5.85 -18.11 -16.87
CA ILE A 599 -6.15 -16.87 -16.17
C ILE A 599 -5.38 -16.86 -14.86
N MET A 600 -4.63 -15.81 -14.61
CA MET A 600 -3.91 -15.59 -13.35
C MET A 600 -4.11 -14.15 -12.87
N ILE A 601 -4.24 -13.99 -11.57
CA ILE A 601 -4.23 -12.68 -10.92
C ILE A 601 -2.81 -12.47 -10.39
N LYS A 602 -2.14 -11.40 -10.81
CA LYS A 602 -0.89 -10.96 -10.21
C LYS A 602 -1.19 -10.34 -8.85
N VAL A 603 -0.43 -10.72 -7.84
CA VAL A 603 -0.55 -10.11 -6.52
C VAL A 603 0.25 -8.81 -6.52
N GLU A 604 -0.44 -7.72 -6.32
CA GLU A 604 0.14 -6.38 -6.24
C GLU A 604 -0.17 -5.78 -4.86
N MET A 605 0.71 -4.92 -4.40
CA MET A 605 0.57 -4.24 -3.12
C MET A 605 0.62 -2.74 -3.34
N ASP A 606 -0.53 -2.09 -3.26
CA ASP A 606 -0.64 -0.65 -3.45
C ASP A 606 -0.16 0.14 -2.24
N ASP A 607 -0.45 -0.36 -1.03
CA ASP A 607 -0.08 0.26 0.24
C ASP A 607 0.25 -0.80 1.29
N ALA A 608 1.50 -0.80 1.73
CA ALA A 608 2.01 -1.75 2.71
C ALA A 608 1.35 -1.62 4.09
N ALA A 609 0.98 -0.41 4.50
CA ALA A 609 0.32 -0.19 5.79
C ALA A 609 -1.11 -0.73 5.78
N SER A 610 -1.84 -0.55 4.66
CA SER A 610 -3.16 -1.15 4.47
C SER A 610 -3.11 -2.67 4.42
N ALA A 611 -2.13 -3.23 3.70
CA ALA A 611 -1.93 -4.68 3.65
C ALA A 611 -1.62 -5.24 5.05
N ASP A 612 -0.74 -4.59 5.80
CA ASP A 612 -0.41 -4.96 7.18
C ASP A 612 -1.65 -4.93 8.10
N GLU A 613 -2.48 -3.90 7.97
CA GLU A 613 -3.74 -3.79 8.72
C GLU A 613 -4.68 -4.95 8.40
N ILE A 614 -4.91 -5.24 7.12
CA ILE A 614 -5.78 -6.34 6.68
C ILE A 614 -5.26 -7.70 7.18
N PHE A 615 -3.96 -7.99 7.06
CA PHE A 615 -3.39 -9.23 7.59
C PHE A 615 -3.52 -9.32 9.11
N THR A 616 -3.29 -8.24 9.83
CA THR A 616 -3.45 -8.21 11.30
C THR A 616 -4.90 -8.44 11.71
N ILE A 617 -5.87 -7.81 11.04
CA ILE A 617 -7.31 -7.99 11.32
C ILE A 617 -7.75 -9.42 10.99
N LEU A 618 -7.46 -9.91 9.79
CA LEU A 618 -7.97 -11.19 9.32
C LEU A 618 -7.25 -12.38 9.92
N MET A 619 -5.93 -12.28 10.13
CA MET A 619 -5.06 -13.39 10.52
C MET A 619 -4.56 -13.29 11.97
N GLY A 620 -4.76 -12.15 12.63
CA GLY A 620 -4.36 -11.90 14.02
C GLY A 620 -5.12 -12.73 15.05
N GLU A 621 -4.72 -12.68 16.33
CA GLU A 621 -5.31 -13.47 17.42
C GLU A 621 -6.72 -13.02 17.80
N LYS A 622 -7.01 -11.71 17.71
CA LYS A 622 -8.28 -11.13 18.15
C LYS A 622 -9.42 -11.46 17.18
N VAL A 623 -10.56 -11.81 17.72
CA VAL A 623 -11.75 -12.22 16.95
C VAL A 623 -12.61 -11.00 16.60
N GLU A 624 -12.74 -10.04 17.52
CA GLU A 624 -13.60 -8.87 17.37
C GLU A 624 -13.29 -8.05 16.10
N PRO A 625 -12.05 -7.61 15.82
CA PRO A 625 -11.75 -6.84 14.62
C PRO A 625 -12.10 -7.60 13.33
N ARG A 626 -11.90 -8.91 13.34
CA ARG A 626 -12.25 -9.78 12.20
C ARG A 626 -13.76 -9.85 12.00
N ARG A 627 -14.54 -9.96 13.08
CA ARG A 627 -16.00 -9.97 13.02
C ARG A 627 -16.53 -8.65 12.48
N GLU A 628 -16.06 -7.52 13.03
CA GLU A 628 -16.43 -6.18 12.56
C GLU A 628 -16.10 -5.99 11.08
N PHE A 629 -14.93 -6.44 10.65
CA PHE A 629 -14.53 -6.40 9.24
C PHE A 629 -15.49 -7.20 8.36
N ILE A 630 -15.85 -8.43 8.78
CA ILE A 630 -16.78 -9.30 8.04
C ILE A 630 -18.17 -8.66 7.98
N GLU A 631 -18.70 -8.14 9.10
CA GLU A 631 -20.01 -7.49 9.17
C GLU A 631 -20.06 -6.24 8.26
N LYS A 632 -19.04 -5.40 8.31
CA LYS A 632 -18.94 -4.19 7.48
C LYS A 632 -18.88 -4.52 5.98
N ASN A 633 -18.18 -5.58 5.60
CA ASN A 633 -17.94 -5.95 4.21
C ASN A 633 -18.92 -7.03 3.67
N ALA A 634 -19.83 -7.53 4.49
CA ALA A 634 -20.79 -8.58 4.10
C ALA A 634 -21.64 -8.20 2.88
N LYS A 635 -21.98 -6.92 2.73
CA LYS A 635 -22.75 -6.38 1.60
C LYS A 635 -22.06 -6.48 0.23
N TYR A 636 -20.74 -6.65 0.22
CA TYR A 636 -19.94 -6.77 -1.01
C TYR A 636 -19.68 -8.21 -1.43
N VAL A 637 -20.10 -9.18 -0.60
CA VAL A 637 -19.90 -10.60 -0.91
C VAL A 637 -20.92 -11.02 -1.98
N GLN A 638 -20.41 -11.40 -3.16
CA GLN A 638 -21.23 -11.82 -4.30
C GLN A 638 -21.44 -13.33 -4.37
N ASN A 639 -20.49 -14.14 -3.90
CA ASN A 639 -20.52 -15.59 -3.99
C ASN A 639 -20.38 -16.21 -2.60
N LEU A 640 -21.50 -16.51 -1.97
CA LEU A 640 -21.54 -17.35 -0.77
C LEU A 640 -21.68 -18.81 -1.19
N ASP A 641 -20.72 -19.64 -0.81
CA ASP A 641 -20.83 -21.10 -0.94
C ASP A 641 -21.70 -21.60 0.24
N ILE A 642 -23.04 -21.60 0.03
CA ILE A 642 -24.03 -22.05 1.00
C ILE A 642 -24.47 -23.49 0.67
#